data_71b91ca40db97c5546cf1a1920bda02a
#
_entry.id   71b91ca40db97c5546cf1a1920bda02a
#
_cell.length_a   1.000
_cell.length_b   1.000
_cell.length_c   1.000
_cell.angle_alpha   90.00
_cell.angle_beta   90.00
_cell.angle_gamma   90.00
#
_symmetry.space_group_name_H-M   'P 1'
#
loop_
_entity.id
_entity.type
_entity.pdbx_description
1 polymer ?
#
loop_
_entity_poly.entity_id
_entity_poly.type
_entity_poly.pdbx_seq_one_letter_code
_entity_poly.pdbx_strand_id
1 'polypeptide(L)'
;SPEYYKWTQWIFKQLFDCYYDNTSNKAERISKLVEAFEVNGNAEVNAVSDCETTFSAAEWKSFDARKKEEILQEYRLAYLADSWVNWCPALGTVLANDEVVNGVSERGGHPVEQKLMRQWSMRIKAYAERLLTGLETVDWTDSIKDQQRNWIGKSQGCSLFFPLWSGNEGEDNGSTATEALEGAIEVFTTRPDTVYGVSFMVLAPEHPFVDQITTAEYAEGVANYKKEASLKSERDRQADVKNITGQFTGAFAIHPFTGEKVQIWIGDYVLASYGTGAVMAVPCGDQRDYDFAKHFNLEIKNIFADVDISEAAYTEKDAIIANSDFLNGLDAKTAMKKAIEAIEAKGLGKGKTNYRLRDAVFSRQRYWGEPFPVYFENELPKLVNDDQLPIRLPEVYKYLPTEAGEPPLARATKEAWKEQFQGDRMDYNTMPGWAGSSWYFLRYMDPKNEAEFVSKEKADYWKQVDLYIGGSEHATGHLLYARFWTKFLFDQGYISFDEPFAKMINQGMILGNSRFAYRLHIGSVGIENLKLPARFIYVSKSYRNEIVNGIKGEYTEKINQLIQSVNGELDFSKITYFVNQVHVNINYVDGETLNIDLAKTDPYHSEFNESIFLNEKDESYLCGSEVEKMSKSKLNVQTPDELVEKFGADTLRMYEMFLGPLEQSKPWDTKGINGVHNFLRKLWRLFNIDEYGQAHVSAEPASKDSLKTLHRTIKKMTDDLDRFSFNTGVSNFMICVNELTDQKCNNKHILHELLIMLSPYAPHICEELWVKLGNEAGTINFASFPKFDESHLVEANIAYPVSFNGKMRLKIELPTAFTPKEVEEAVLSNADAQKYLEGKTPKKVIVVPGKIVNIVL
;
A
#
# COMPACT_ATOMS: atom_id res chain seq x y z
N SER A 1 -24.57 11.12 -3.71
CA SER A 1 -25.95 11.49 -4.02
C SER A 1 -26.51 10.62 -5.14
N PRO A 2 -27.83 10.44 -5.28
CA PRO A 2 -28.46 9.68 -6.37
C PRO A 2 -28.07 10.21 -7.75
N GLU A 3 -27.94 11.50 -7.92
CA GLU A 3 -27.56 12.17 -9.18
C GLU A 3 -26.15 11.79 -9.62
N TYR A 4 -25.26 11.52 -8.65
CA TYR A 4 -23.91 11.04 -8.91
C TYR A 4 -23.89 9.53 -9.18
N TYR A 5 -24.42 8.72 -8.27
CA TYR A 5 -24.35 7.27 -8.42
C TYR A 5 -25.25 6.69 -9.51
N LYS A 6 -26.18 7.48 -10.08
CA LYS A 6 -26.86 7.16 -11.35
C LYS A 6 -25.85 6.66 -12.38
N TRP A 7 -24.71 7.35 -12.46
CA TRP A 7 -23.69 7.03 -13.45
C TRP A 7 -22.78 5.88 -13.04
N THR A 8 -22.57 5.66 -11.74
CA THR A 8 -21.94 4.42 -11.25
C THR A 8 -22.79 3.20 -11.62
N GLN A 9 -24.11 3.31 -11.42
CA GLN A 9 -25.07 2.28 -11.83
C GLN A 9 -25.05 2.04 -13.34
N TRP A 10 -24.99 3.10 -14.12
CA TRP A 10 -24.93 3.00 -15.58
C TRP A 10 -23.62 2.32 -16.03
N ILE A 11 -22.47 2.66 -15.47
CA ILE A 11 -21.19 1.99 -15.78
C ILE A 11 -21.25 0.52 -15.40
N PHE A 12 -21.83 0.18 -14.25
CA PHE A 12 -22.03 -1.22 -13.88
C PHE A 12 -22.86 -1.99 -14.94
N LYS A 13 -23.92 -1.39 -15.46
CA LYS A 13 -24.73 -1.99 -16.55
C LYS A 13 -23.88 -2.24 -17.80
N GLN A 14 -22.99 -1.30 -18.16
CA GLN A 14 -22.10 -1.49 -19.29
C GLN A 14 -21.13 -2.66 -19.06
N LEU A 15 -20.56 -2.79 -17.85
CA LEU A 15 -19.69 -3.91 -17.47
C LEU A 15 -20.43 -5.25 -17.51
N PHE A 16 -21.67 -5.31 -17.03
CA PHE A 16 -22.51 -6.51 -17.09
C PHE A 16 -22.81 -6.93 -18.53
N ASP A 17 -22.98 -5.97 -19.44
CA ASP A 17 -23.30 -6.21 -20.86
C ASP A 17 -22.04 -6.39 -21.74
N CYS A 18 -20.87 -6.64 -21.13
CA CYS A 18 -19.62 -6.86 -21.85
C CYS A 18 -18.89 -8.12 -21.38
N TYR A 19 -18.06 -8.67 -22.27
CA TYR A 19 -17.06 -9.70 -22.02
C TYR A 19 -15.69 -9.22 -22.48
N TYR A 20 -14.63 -9.91 -22.13
CA TYR A 20 -13.28 -9.58 -22.61
C TYR A 20 -12.85 -10.52 -23.72
N ASP A 21 -12.64 -9.97 -24.92
CA ASP A 21 -12.15 -10.70 -26.10
C ASP A 21 -10.62 -10.61 -26.16
N ASN A 22 -9.95 -11.75 -26.03
CA ASN A 22 -8.49 -11.84 -26.11
C ASN A 22 -7.97 -11.53 -27.54
N THR A 23 -8.77 -11.72 -28.59
CA THR A 23 -8.35 -11.48 -29.96
C THR A 23 -8.22 -9.98 -30.24
N SER A 24 -9.22 -9.21 -29.83
CA SER A 24 -9.19 -7.74 -29.94
C SER A 24 -8.49 -7.07 -28.75
N ASN A 25 -8.17 -7.83 -27.70
CA ASN A 25 -7.57 -7.40 -26.43
C ASN A 25 -8.33 -6.25 -25.76
N LYS A 26 -9.66 -6.32 -25.77
CA LYS A 26 -10.56 -5.30 -25.18
C LYS A 26 -11.92 -5.87 -24.80
N ALA A 27 -12.70 -5.07 -24.07
CA ALA A 27 -14.09 -5.38 -23.78
C ALA A 27 -14.96 -5.25 -25.03
N GLU A 28 -15.79 -6.24 -25.29
CA GLU A 28 -16.77 -6.28 -26.36
C GLU A 28 -18.17 -6.57 -25.78
N ARG A 29 -19.21 -6.19 -26.54
CA ARG A 29 -20.60 -6.41 -26.11
C ARG A 29 -20.96 -7.89 -26.09
N ILE A 30 -21.72 -8.32 -25.05
CA ILE A 30 -22.24 -9.70 -24.92
C ILE A 30 -23.04 -10.14 -26.16
N SER A 31 -23.75 -9.24 -26.84
CA SER A 31 -24.47 -9.57 -28.08
C SER A 31 -23.57 -10.17 -29.15
N LYS A 32 -22.34 -9.65 -29.31
CA LYS A 32 -21.33 -10.19 -30.23
C LYS A 32 -20.90 -11.61 -29.85
N LEU A 33 -20.79 -11.91 -28.56
CA LEU A 33 -20.49 -13.25 -28.07
C LEU A 33 -21.66 -14.20 -28.35
N VAL A 34 -22.91 -13.76 -28.13
CA VAL A 34 -24.11 -14.55 -28.43
C VAL A 34 -24.20 -14.87 -29.93
N GLU A 35 -23.93 -13.90 -30.79
CA GLU A 35 -23.86 -14.13 -32.25
C GLU A 35 -22.83 -15.20 -32.61
N ALA A 36 -21.65 -15.20 -31.98
CA ALA A 36 -20.63 -16.23 -32.18
C ALA A 36 -21.12 -17.61 -31.71
N PHE A 37 -21.78 -17.68 -30.55
CA PHE A 37 -22.36 -18.95 -30.05
C PHE A 37 -23.47 -19.48 -30.95
N GLU A 38 -24.29 -18.62 -31.55
CA GLU A 38 -25.35 -19.03 -32.48
C GLU A 38 -24.81 -19.60 -33.80
N VAL A 39 -23.61 -19.22 -34.20
CA VAL A 39 -22.98 -19.64 -35.48
C VAL A 39 -22.09 -20.86 -35.26
N ASN A 40 -21.19 -20.82 -34.25
CA ASN A 40 -20.11 -21.82 -34.10
C ASN A 40 -20.11 -22.54 -32.75
N GLY A 41 -20.97 -22.17 -31.80
CA GLY A 41 -20.78 -22.60 -30.40
C GLY A 41 -19.62 -21.85 -29.74
N ASN A 42 -19.02 -22.41 -28.68
CA ASN A 42 -17.95 -21.70 -27.94
C ASN A 42 -16.53 -22.28 -28.13
N ALA A 43 -16.37 -23.36 -28.86
CA ALA A 43 -15.07 -24.07 -29.00
C ALA A 43 -13.95 -23.18 -29.57
N GLU A 44 -14.28 -22.23 -30.46
CA GLU A 44 -13.32 -21.33 -31.11
C GLU A 44 -13.31 -19.91 -30.49
N VAL A 45 -14.09 -19.68 -29.43
CA VAL A 45 -14.15 -18.37 -28.79
C VAL A 45 -12.93 -18.13 -27.93
N ASN A 46 -12.14 -17.12 -28.29
CA ASN A 46 -10.95 -16.71 -27.53
C ASN A 46 -11.30 -15.54 -26.58
N ALA A 47 -11.99 -15.84 -25.49
CA ALA A 47 -12.40 -14.86 -24.50
C ALA A 47 -11.90 -15.24 -23.10
N VAL A 48 -11.81 -14.25 -22.21
CA VAL A 48 -11.59 -14.53 -20.79
C VAL A 48 -12.89 -15.06 -20.19
N SER A 49 -12.84 -16.28 -19.67
CA SER A 49 -14.03 -16.99 -19.16
C SER A 49 -13.64 -18.01 -18.11
N ASP A 50 -14.56 -18.31 -17.22
CA ASP A 50 -14.50 -19.45 -16.29
C ASP A 50 -15.36 -20.63 -16.83
N CYS A 51 -15.87 -20.54 -18.07
CA CYS A 51 -16.72 -21.56 -18.69
C CYS A 51 -15.94 -22.80 -19.04
N GLU A 52 -16.22 -23.90 -18.35
CA GLU A 52 -15.66 -25.24 -18.61
C GLU A 52 -16.48 -26.05 -19.63
N THR A 53 -17.71 -25.64 -19.89
CA THR A 53 -18.62 -26.35 -20.78
C THR A 53 -18.34 -25.98 -22.23
N THR A 54 -18.03 -26.97 -23.07
CA THR A 54 -17.97 -26.81 -24.53
C THR A 54 -19.33 -27.15 -25.12
N PHE A 55 -19.82 -26.33 -26.03
CA PHE A 55 -21.09 -26.56 -26.72
C PHE A 55 -21.04 -26.10 -28.18
N SER A 56 -21.85 -26.75 -29.01
CA SER A 56 -22.09 -26.41 -30.42
C SER A 56 -23.17 -25.33 -30.59
N ALA A 57 -23.27 -24.75 -31.77
CA ALA A 57 -24.34 -23.82 -32.11
C ALA A 57 -25.77 -24.42 -31.95
N ALA A 58 -25.90 -25.72 -32.23
CA ALA A 58 -27.18 -26.44 -32.09
C ALA A 58 -27.57 -26.58 -30.61
N GLU A 59 -26.63 -26.96 -29.77
CA GLU A 59 -26.82 -27.05 -28.32
C GLU A 59 -27.16 -25.69 -27.73
N TRP A 60 -26.38 -24.61 -28.08
CA TRP A 60 -26.68 -23.27 -27.65
C TRP A 60 -28.11 -22.83 -27.95
N LYS A 61 -28.62 -23.15 -29.16
CA LYS A 61 -29.99 -22.82 -29.55
C LYS A 61 -31.03 -23.62 -28.76
N SER A 62 -30.68 -24.83 -28.31
CA SER A 62 -31.56 -25.69 -27.54
C SER A 62 -31.63 -25.36 -26.07
N PHE A 63 -30.64 -24.64 -25.53
CA PHE A 63 -30.60 -24.25 -24.12
C PHE A 63 -31.76 -23.30 -23.78
N ASP A 64 -32.36 -23.49 -22.62
CA ASP A 64 -33.33 -22.55 -22.08
C ASP A 64 -32.70 -21.23 -21.65
N ALA A 65 -33.51 -20.25 -21.27
CA ALA A 65 -33.05 -18.94 -20.87
C ALA A 65 -32.14 -18.96 -19.63
N ARG A 66 -32.41 -19.90 -18.68
CA ARG A 66 -31.63 -20.06 -17.47
C ARG A 66 -30.22 -20.56 -17.82
N LYS A 67 -30.10 -21.64 -18.59
CA LYS A 67 -28.82 -22.23 -18.99
C LYS A 67 -27.98 -21.24 -19.80
N LYS A 68 -28.59 -20.48 -20.70
CA LYS A 68 -27.93 -19.43 -21.47
C LYS A 68 -27.36 -18.35 -20.56
N GLU A 69 -28.15 -17.84 -19.61
CA GLU A 69 -27.65 -16.79 -18.72
C GLU A 69 -26.56 -17.31 -17.76
N GLU A 70 -26.67 -18.54 -17.24
CA GLU A 70 -25.63 -19.17 -16.44
C GLU A 70 -24.29 -19.20 -17.19
N ILE A 71 -24.30 -19.62 -18.46
CA ILE A 71 -23.11 -19.60 -19.32
C ILE A 71 -22.60 -18.18 -19.55
N LEU A 72 -23.47 -17.22 -19.84
CA LEU A 72 -23.07 -15.83 -20.08
C LEU A 72 -22.44 -15.18 -18.83
N GLN A 73 -22.91 -15.52 -17.60
CA GLN A 73 -22.28 -15.05 -16.36
C GLN A 73 -20.80 -15.43 -16.29
N GLU A 74 -20.40 -16.56 -16.85
CA GLU A 74 -19.01 -17.01 -16.86
C GLU A 74 -18.10 -16.22 -17.83
N TYR A 75 -18.70 -15.38 -18.70
CA TYR A 75 -17.99 -14.49 -19.62
C TYR A 75 -18.09 -13.00 -19.23
N ARG A 76 -19.19 -12.60 -18.55
CA ARG A 76 -19.43 -11.18 -18.23
C ARG A 76 -18.32 -10.55 -17.41
N LEU A 77 -18.08 -9.26 -17.61
CA LEU A 77 -17.12 -8.48 -16.81
C LEU A 77 -17.65 -8.15 -15.42
N ALA A 78 -18.95 -8.00 -15.25
CA ALA A 78 -19.62 -7.99 -13.95
C ALA A 78 -20.55 -9.21 -13.88
N TYR A 79 -20.37 -10.06 -12.89
CA TYR A 79 -21.05 -11.36 -12.82
C TYR A 79 -21.38 -11.77 -11.39
N LEU A 80 -22.36 -12.67 -11.24
CA LEU A 80 -22.73 -13.29 -9.98
C LEU A 80 -22.03 -14.64 -9.82
N ALA A 81 -21.32 -14.82 -8.73
CA ALA A 81 -20.68 -16.10 -8.39
C ALA A 81 -20.79 -16.37 -6.89
N ASP A 82 -20.74 -17.63 -6.54
CA ASP A 82 -20.54 -18.06 -5.16
C ASP A 82 -19.06 -17.94 -4.81
N SER A 83 -18.76 -17.13 -3.82
CA SER A 83 -17.39 -16.80 -3.40
C SER A 83 -17.22 -16.96 -1.90
N TRP A 84 -16.07 -17.47 -1.49
CA TRP A 84 -15.67 -17.44 -0.10
C TRP A 84 -15.32 -16.00 0.29
N VAL A 85 -16.00 -15.48 1.29
CA VAL A 85 -15.87 -14.08 1.73
C VAL A 85 -15.60 -14.00 3.22
N ASN A 86 -14.93 -12.93 3.63
CA ASN A 86 -14.72 -12.60 5.03
C ASN A 86 -16.03 -12.02 5.62
N TRP A 87 -16.83 -12.85 6.20
CA TRP A 87 -18.09 -12.46 6.82
C TRP A 87 -17.88 -12.06 8.28
N CYS A 88 -18.35 -10.90 8.68
CA CYS A 88 -18.36 -10.46 10.07
C CYS A 88 -19.80 -10.45 10.61
N PRO A 89 -20.22 -11.45 11.40
CA PRO A 89 -21.59 -11.53 11.93
C PRO A 89 -21.99 -10.30 12.78
N ALA A 90 -21.07 -9.77 13.56
CA ALA A 90 -21.32 -8.60 14.42
C ALA A 90 -21.54 -7.31 13.63
N LEU A 91 -20.87 -7.14 12.50
CA LEU A 91 -21.06 -6.01 11.58
C LEU A 91 -22.13 -6.29 10.53
N GLY A 92 -22.52 -7.55 10.35
CA GLY A 92 -23.52 -7.97 9.38
C GLY A 92 -23.13 -7.69 7.93
N THR A 93 -21.83 -7.78 7.59
CA THR A 93 -21.34 -7.46 6.25
C THR A 93 -20.10 -8.27 5.89
N VAL A 94 -19.85 -8.37 4.58
CA VAL A 94 -18.59 -8.86 4.03
C VAL A 94 -17.53 -7.78 4.16
N LEU A 95 -16.32 -8.19 4.55
CA LEU A 95 -15.15 -7.34 4.68
C LEU A 95 -14.15 -7.67 3.57
N ALA A 96 -13.48 -6.65 3.05
CA ALA A 96 -12.32 -6.83 2.19
C ALA A 96 -11.13 -7.40 3.00
N ASN A 97 -10.13 -7.96 2.32
CA ASN A 97 -8.99 -8.58 3.01
C ASN A 97 -8.17 -7.57 3.85
N ASP A 98 -8.14 -6.31 3.43
CA ASP A 98 -7.49 -5.20 4.14
C ASP A 98 -8.30 -4.70 5.35
N GLU A 99 -9.59 -5.04 5.42
CA GLU A 99 -10.46 -4.74 6.57
C GLU A 99 -10.39 -5.82 7.68
N VAL A 100 -9.58 -6.88 7.49
CA VAL A 100 -9.42 -7.98 8.46
C VAL A 100 -7.96 -8.02 8.94
N VAL A 101 -7.77 -7.94 10.26
CA VAL A 101 -6.47 -7.98 10.91
C VAL A 101 -6.48 -9.06 11.99
N ASN A 102 -5.60 -10.06 11.88
CA ASN A 102 -5.49 -11.17 12.84
C ASN A 102 -6.84 -11.90 13.11
N GLY A 103 -7.62 -12.14 12.06
CA GLY A 103 -8.91 -12.84 12.14
C GLY A 103 -10.08 -12.03 12.72
N VAL A 104 -9.87 -10.73 12.96
CA VAL A 104 -10.92 -9.82 13.45
C VAL A 104 -11.06 -8.61 12.51
N SER A 105 -12.24 -8.00 12.53
CA SER A 105 -12.48 -6.75 11.78
C SER A 105 -11.60 -5.61 12.31
N GLU A 106 -10.99 -4.83 11.43
CA GLU A 106 -10.26 -3.61 11.80
C GLU A 106 -11.15 -2.67 12.61
N ARG A 107 -12.43 -2.58 12.21
CA ARG A 107 -13.44 -1.79 12.90
C ARG A 107 -14.14 -2.62 13.97
N GLY A 108 -13.86 -2.34 15.23
CA GLY A 108 -14.53 -2.93 16.39
C GLY A 108 -13.94 -4.23 16.89
N GLY A 109 -12.95 -4.83 16.21
CA GLY A 109 -12.25 -6.03 16.66
C GLY A 109 -13.13 -7.28 16.75
N HIS A 110 -14.17 -7.39 15.89
CA HIS A 110 -15.11 -8.50 15.91
C HIS A 110 -14.58 -9.70 15.14
N PRO A 111 -14.84 -10.94 15.59
CA PRO A 111 -14.47 -12.15 14.87
C PRO A 111 -15.00 -12.16 13.43
N VAL A 112 -14.16 -12.62 12.51
CA VAL A 112 -14.49 -12.78 11.09
C VAL A 112 -14.39 -14.24 10.73
N GLU A 113 -15.37 -14.74 9.97
CA GLU A 113 -15.44 -16.12 9.50
C GLU A 113 -15.45 -16.19 7.97
N GLN A 114 -14.93 -17.26 7.41
CA GLN A 114 -15.07 -17.56 5.98
C GLN A 114 -16.47 -18.11 5.71
N LYS A 115 -17.19 -17.50 4.75
CA LYS A 115 -18.55 -17.92 4.38
C LYS A 115 -18.69 -17.94 2.87
N LEU A 116 -19.28 -19.01 2.33
CA LEU A 116 -19.64 -19.06 0.92
C LEU A 116 -20.91 -18.24 0.71
N MET A 117 -20.83 -17.21 -0.11
CA MET A 117 -21.95 -16.31 -0.39
C MET A 117 -21.99 -15.94 -1.86
N ARG A 118 -23.20 -15.82 -2.41
CA ARG A 118 -23.43 -15.33 -3.77
C ARG A 118 -23.17 -13.83 -3.81
N GLN A 119 -22.19 -13.41 -4.61
CA GLN A 119 -21.68 -12.06 -4.66
C GLN A 119 -21.56 -11.57 -6.11
N TRP A 120 -21.77 -10.28 -6.33
CA TRP A 120 -21.27 -9.63 -7.53
C TRP A 120 -19.77 -9.60 -7.51
N SER A 121 -19.17 -9.90 -8.65
CA SER A 121 -17.73 -9.85 -8.87
C SER A 121 -17.41 -9.07 -10.13
N MET A 122 -16.24 -8.39 -10.15
CA MET A 122 -15.70 -7.72 -11.33
C MET A 122 -14.49 -8.50 -11.84
N ARG A 123 -14.52 -8.85 -13.14
CA ARG A 123 -13.46 -9.63 -13.81
C ARG A 123 -12.24 -8.77 -14.15
N ILE A 124 -11.66 -8.11 -13.12
CA ILE A 124 -10.47 -7.27 -13.26
C ILE A 124 -9.26 -8.05 -13.75
N LYS A 125 -9.19 -9.36 -13.47
CA LYS A 125 -8.14 -10.26 -13.94
C LYS A 125 -8.03 -10.27 -15.47
N ALA A 126 -9.14 -10.05 -16.18
CA ALA A 126 -9.13 -9.92 -17.65
C ALA A 126 -8.25 -8.78 -18.16
N TYR A 127 -8.07 -7.74 -17.36
CA TYR A 127 -7.24 -6.58 -17.69
C TYR A 127 -5.81 -6.66 -17.12
N ALA A 128 -5.43 -7.76 -16.46
CA ALA A 128 -4.16 -7.86 -15.72
C ALA A 128 -2.94 -7.46 -16.56
N GLU A 129 -2.84 -7.95 -17.81
CA GLU A 129 -1.71 -7.62 -18.71
C GLU A 129 -1.71 -6.14 -19.09
N ARG A 130 -2.86 -5.58 -19.42
CA ARG A 130 -3.00 -4.15 -19.77
C ARG A 130 -2.77 -3.24 -18.56
N LEU A 131 -3.12 -3.69 -17.35
CA LEU A 131 -2.80 -2.99 -16.12
C LEU A 131 -1.29 -2.99 -15.83
N LEU A 132 -0.57 -4.06 -16.19
CA LEU A 132 0.89 -4.10 -16.07
C LEU A 132 1.59 -3.22 -17.12
N THR A 133 1.25 -3.40 -18.39
CA THR A 133 1.89 -2.66 -19.49
C THR A 133 1.59 -1.17 -19.43
N GLY A 134 0.39 -0.77 -18.99
CA GLY A 134 0.02 0.63 -18.81
C GLY A 134 0.85 1.38 -17.75
N LEU A 135 1.50 0.69 -16.80
CA LEU A 135 2.41 1.32 -15.83
C LEU A 135 3.64 1.97 -16.49
N GLU A 136 4.00 1.52 -17.70
CA GLU A 136 5.13 2.09 -18.44
C GLU A 136 4.78 3.42 -19.14
N THR A 137 3.48 3.74 -19.25
CA THR A 137 3.00 4.95 -19.94
C THR A 137 2.72 6.13 -19.00
N VAL A 138 2.82 5.94 -17.68
CA VAL A 138 2.50 6.94 -16.66
C VAL A 138 3.74 7.38 -15.88
N ASP A 139 3.79 8.67 -15.53
CA ASP A 139 4.84 9.27 -14.68
C ASP A 139 4.49 9.10 -13.19
N TRP A 140 4.56 7.86 -12.71
CA TRP A 140 4.30 7.49 -11.31
C TRP A 140 5.59 7.04 -10.64
N THR A 141 5.64 7.15 -9.30
CA THR A 141 6.79 6.67 -8.53
C THR A 141 6.99 5.17 -8.67
N ASP A 142 8.24 4.71 -8.71
CA ASP A 142 8.57 3.28 -8.81
C ASP A 142 7.94 2.48 -7.67
N SER A 143 7.89 3.04 -6.46
CA SER A 143 7.26 2.41 -5.30
C SER A 143 5.79 2.02 -5.56
N ILE A 144 5.01 2.90 -6.19
CA ILE A 144 3.60 2.60 -6.53
C ILE A 144 3.50 1.60 -7.67
N LYS A 145 4.33 1.76 -8.70
CA LYS A 145 4.38 0.81 -9.82
C LYS A 145 4.71 -0.60 -9.33
N ASP A 146 5.69 -0.72 -8.43
CA ASP A 146 6.09 -2.02 -7.86
C ASP A 146 5.03 -2.61 -6.94
N GLN A 147 4.33 -1.78 -6.15
CA GLN A 147 3.19 -2.26 -5.37
C GLN A 147 2.10 -2.86 -6.29
N GLN A 148 1.75 -2.19 -7.40
CA GLN A 148 0.78 -2.71 -8.36
C GLN A 148 1.30 -3.93 -9.10
N ARG A 149 2.56 -3.93 -9.58
CA ARG A 149 3.20 -5.11 -10.20
C ARG A 149 3.15 -6.33 -9.27
N ASN A 150 3.53 -6.13 -8.02
CA ASN A 150 3.50 -7.17 -7.00
C ASN A 150 2.08 -7.64 -6.68
N TRP A 151 1.11 -6.74 -6.64
CA TRP A 151 -0.30 -7.09 -6.40
C TRP A 151 -0.91 -7.88 -7.55
N ILE A 152 -0.67 -7.47 -8.79
CA ILE A 152 -1.09 -8.19 -9.99
C ILE A 152 -0.37 -9.54 -10.08
N GLY A 153 0.91 -9.57 -9.72
CA GLY A 153 1.69 -10.78 -9.49
C GLY A 153 1.72 -11.70 -10.70
N LYS A 154 2.14 -11.17 -11.87
CA LYS A 154 2.33 -11.98 -13.09
C LYS A 154 3.39 -13.03 -12.87
N SER A 155 3.06 -14.28 -13.12
CA SER A 155 3.98 -15.40 -13.10
C SER A 155 3.88 -16.20 -14.40
N GLN A 156 5.03 -16.56 -14.94
CA GLN A 156 5.13 -17.45 -16.11
C GLN A 156 5.59 -18.81 -15.65
N GLY A 157 4.95 -19.84 -16.14
CA GLY A 157 5.25 -21.21 -15.77
C GLY A 157 4.52 -22.18 -16.69
N CYS A 158 4.15 -23.31 -16.15
CA CYS A 158 3.30 -24.25 -16.88
C CYS A 158 2.30 -24.95 -15.95
N SER A 159 1.18 -25.33 -16.51
CA SER A 159 0.33 -26.38 -15.96
C SER A 159 0.96 -27.74 -16.24
N LEU A 160 0.92 -28.65 -15.29
CA LEU A 160 1.42 -30.01 -15.40
C LEU A 160 0.44 -30.94 -14.71
N PHE A 161 0.07 -32.05 -15.38
CA PHE A 161 -0.86 -33.05 -14.87
C PHE A 161 -0.13 -34.23 -14.26
N PHE A 162 -0.52 -34.59 -13.03
CA PHE A 162 -0.07 -35.77 -12.31
C PHE A 162 -1.20 -36.80 -12.24
N PRO A 163 -1.16 -37.89 -13.02
CA PRO A 163 -2.19 -38.94 -12.98
C PRO A 163 -2.31 -39.53 -11.57
N LEU A 164 -3.54 -39.82 -11.12
CA LEU A 164 -3.76 -40.56 -9.88
C LEU A 164 -3.38 -42.02 -10.05
N TRP A 165 -2.76 -42.60 -9.01
CA TRP A 165 -2.45 -44.04 -9.02
C TRP A 165 -3.70 -44.85 -8.67
N SER A 166 -4.07 -45.83 -9.55
CA SER A 166 -5.31 -46.63 -9.47
C SER A 166 -5.24 -47.85 -8.53
N GLY A 167 -4.12 -48.13 -7.91
CA GLY A 167 -3.98 -49.26 -6.94
C GLY A 167 -3.72 -50.61 -7.53
N ASN A 168 -3.73 -50.80 -8.84
CA ASN A 168 -3.42 -52.12 -9.49
C ASN A 168 -1.91 -52.26 -9.76
N GLU A 169 -1.24 -53.15 -9.03
CA GLU A 169 0.11 -53.59 -9.36
C GLU A 169 0.06 -54.54 -10.56
N GLY A 170 0.42 -54.06 -11.76
CA GLY A 170 0.61 -54.96 -12.92
C GLY A 170 0.01 -54.46 -14.24
N GLU A 171 -0.66 -53.36 -14.32
CA GLU A 171 -1.04 -52.75 -15.59
C GLU A 171 -0.03 -51.67 -15.97
N ASP A 172 0.80 -52.01 -16.98
CA ASP A 172 1.57 -51.05 -17.76
C ASP A 172 0.56 -50.15 -18.48
N ASN A 173 0.14 -49.08 -17.82
CA ASN A 173 -0.80 -48.11 -18.38
C ASN A 173 -0.09 -47.31 -19.48
N GLY A 174 0.09 -47.94 -20.62
CA GLY A 174 0.31 -47.29 -21.92
C GLY A 174 -0.90 -46.43 -22.32
N SER A 175 -1.54 -45.71 -21.36
CA SER A 175 -2.64 -44.84 -21.64
C SER A 175 -2.13 -43.66 -22.43
N THR A 176 -2.71 -43.45 -23.59
CA THR A 176 -2.51 -42.24 -24.39
C THR A 176 -2.91 -41.04 -23.53
N ALA A 177 -2.17 -39.97 -23.63
CA ALA A 177 -2.30 -38.76 -22.80
C ALA A 177 -3.73 -38.19 -22.66
N THR A 178 -4.68 -38.64 -23.48
CA THR A 178 -6.08 -38.19 -23.51
C THR A 178 -6.98 -38.89 -22.48
N GLU A 179 -6.67 -40.14 -22.10
CA GLU A 179 -7.48 -40.89 -21.11
C GLU A 179 -7.04 -40.64 -19.66
N ALA A 180 -5.83 -40.15 -19.46
CA ALA A 180 -5.26 -39.83 -18.13
C ALA A 180 -5.82 -38.51 -17.53
N LEU A 181 -6.53 -37.70 -18.29
CA LEU A 181 -6.98 -36.35 -17.86
C LEU A 181 -8.18 -36.38 -16.90
N GLU A 182 -9.04 -37.39 -16.91
CA GLU A 182 -10.20 -37.50 -16.03
C GLU A 182 -9.85 -37.83 -14.56
N GLY A 183 -8.66 -38.32 -14.28
CA GLY A 183 -8.19 -38.67 -12.93
C GLY A 183 -6.80 -38.09 -12.62
N ALA A 184 -6.47 -36.90 -13.09
CA ALA A 184 -5.15 -36.26 -12.89
C ALA A 184 -5.26 -34.97 -12.06
N ILE A 185 -4.27 -34.73 -11.21
CA ILE A 185 -4.15 -33.47 -10.46
C ILE A 185 -3.36 -32.46 -11.32
N GLU A 186 -3.99 -31.35 -11.66
CA GLU A 186 -3.33 -30.22 -12.31
C GLU A 186 -2.54 -29.41 -11.26
N VAL A 187 -1.25 -29.19 -11.51
CA VAL A 187 -0.44 -28.24 -10.75
C VAL A 187 0.02 -27.11 -11.66
N PHE A 188 0.10 -25.92 -11.13
CA PHE A 188 0.79 -24.81 -11.78
C PHE A 188 2.15 -24.58 -11.11
N THR A 189 3.22 -24.61 -11.89
CA THR A 189 4.56 -24.33 -11.38
C THR A 189 5.26 -23.23 -12.17
N THR A 190 5.95 -22.34 -11.48
CA THR A 190 6.87 -21.37 -12.07
C THR A 190 8.29 -21.92 -12.25
N ARG A 191 8.52 -23.16 -11.79
CA ARG A 191 9.82 -23.84 -11.84
C ARG A 191 9.69 -25.23 -12.50
N PRO A 192 9.23 -25.33 -13.77
CA PRO A 192 9.17 -26.60 -14.46
C PRO A 192 10.54 -27.25 -14.66
N ASP A 193 11.63 -26.47 -14.60
CA ASP A 193 13.00 -26.94 -14.58
C ASP A 193 13.32 -27.88 -13.41
N THR A 194 12.55 -27.81 -12.32
CA THR A 194 12.78 -28.63 -11.12
C THR A 194 11.88 -29.87 -11.04
N VAL A 195 11.15 -30.22 -12.10
CA VAL A 195 10.16 -31.31 -12.09
C VAL A 195 10.73 -32.65 -11.61
N TYR A 196 11.96 -32.98 -11.94
CA TYR A 196 12.62 -34.23 -11.49
C TYR A 196 12.97 -34.25 -9.99
N GLY A 197 12.90 -33.11 -9.30
CA GLY A 197 13.08 -32.99 -7.84
C GLY A 197 11.78 -33.19 -7.06
N VAL A 198 10.67 -33.49 -7.73
CA VAL A 198 9.39 -33.72 -7.07
C VAL A 198 9.45 -34.99 -6.23
N SER A 199 9.13 -34.85 -4.94
CA SER A 199 9.14 -35.94 -3.97
C SER A 199 7.76 -36.26 -3.43
N PHE A 200 6.87 -35.25 -3.34
CA PHE A 200 5.48 -35.40 -2.93
C PHE A 200 4.62 -34.28 -3.53
N MET A 201 3.33 -34.40 -3.37
CA MET A 201 2.35 -33.37 -3.76
C MET A 201 1.62 -32.88 -2.53
N VAL A 202 1.23 -31.62 -2.53
CA VAL A 202 0.42 -31.04 -1.45
C VAL A 202 -0.80 -30.35 -2.04
N LEU A 203 -1.97 -30.72 -1.55
CA LEU A 203 -3.24 -30.10 -1.90
C LEU A 203 -3.68 -29.13 -0.79
N ALA A 204 -4.40 -28.09 -1.17
CA ALA A 204 -5.14 -27.29 -0.21
C ALA A 204 -6.16 -28.18 0.53
N PRO A 205 -6.40 -27.98 1.83
CA PRO A 205 -7.41 -28.77 2.57
C PRO A 205 -8.82 -28.72 1.96
N GLU A 206 -9.14 -27.65 1.23
CA GLU A 206 -10.42 -27.40 0.57
C GLU A 206 -10.47 -27.92 -0.88
N HIS A 207 -9.37 -28.50 -1.38
CA HIS A 207 -9.32 -28.95 -2.78
C HIS A 207 -10.37 -30.06 -3.04
N PRO A 208 -11.12 -30.01 -4.16
CA PRO A 208 -12.21 -30.98 -4.45
C PRO A 208 -11.78 -32.45 -4.45
N PHE A 209 -10.56 -32.74 -4.85
CA PHE A 209 -10.05 -34.12 -4.87
C PHE A 209 -9.77 -34.70 -3.49
N VAL A 210 -9.57 -33.88 -2.44
CA VAL A 210 -9.20 -34.38 -1.10
C VAL A 210 -10.17 -35.44 -0.60
N ASP A 211 -11.48 -35.16 -0.66
CA ASP A 211 -12.49 -36.07 -0.18
C ASP A 211 -12.65 -37.34 -1.08
N GLN A 212 -12.29 -37.22 -2.36
CA GLN A 212 -12.39 -38.31 -3.32
C GLN A 212 -11.23 -39.30 -3.23
N ILE A 213 -10.00 -38.80 -2.96
CA ILE A 213 -8.79 -39.61 -2.97
C ILE A 213 -8.38 -40.11 -1.59
N THR A 214 -8.92 -39.55 -0.51
CA THR A 214 -8.58 -39.92 0.84
C THR A 214 -8.97 -41.36 1.13
N THR A 215 -8.00 -42.19 1.51
CA THR A 215 -8.26 -43.59 1.84
C THR A 215 -8.93 -43.72 3.22
N ALA A 216 -9.68 -44.82 3.43
CA ALA A 216 -10.44 -45.04 4.67
C ALA A 216 -9.58 -44.94 5.93
N GLU A 217 -8.33 -45.36 5.86
CA GLU A 217 -7.35 -45.32 6.97
C GLU A 217 -7.03 -43.88 7.44
N TYR A 218 -6.98 -42.92 6.52
CA TYR A 218 -6.60 -41.54 6.79
C TYR A 218 -7.80 -40.58 6.89
N ALA A 219 -9.02 -41.05 6.68
CA ALA A 219 -10.23 -40.22 6.59
C ALA A 219 -10.48 -39.37 7.86
N GLU A 220 -10.29 -39.94 9.03
CA GLU A 220 -10.48 -39.20 10.31
C GLU A 220 -9.41 -38.10 10.47
N GLY A 221 -8.14 -38.40 10.19
CA GLY A 221 -7.04 -37.44 10.25
C GLY A 221 -7.23 -36.27 9.30
N VAL A 222 -7.63 -36.56 8.05
CA VAL A 222 -7.93 -35.56 7.02
C VAL A 222 -9.10 -34.67 7.43
N ALA A 223 -10.19 -35.26 7.96
CA ALA A 223 -11.34 -34.48 8.40
C ALA A 223 -11.00 -33.50 9.56
N ASN A 224 -10.21 -33.97 10.52
CA ASN A 224 -9.76 -33.14 11.63
C ASN A 224 -8.86 -32.01 11.13
N TYR A 225 -7.90 -32.31 10.25
CA TYR A 225 -7.00 -31.30 9.69
C TYR A 225 -7.76 -30.25 8.86
N LYS A 226 -8.73 -30.63 8.04
CA LYS A 226 -9.60 -29.71 7.30
C LYS A 226 -10.33 -28.75 8.24
N LYS A 227 -10.85 -29.26 9.36
CA LYS A 227 -11.52 -28.45 10.36
C LYS A 227 -10.57 -27.44 11.02
N GLU A 228 -9.37 -27.85 11.40
CA GLU A 228 -8.38 -26.96 11.99
C GLU A 228 -7.91 -25.87 10.99
N ALA A 229 -7.64 -26.26 9.75
CA ALA A 229 -7.25 -25.32 8.70
C ALA A 229 -8.35 -24.28 8.40
N SER A 230 -9.62 -24.66 8.47
CA SER A 230 -10.76 -23.75 8.24
C SER A 230 -10.90 -22.63 9.27
N LEU A 231 -10.28 -22.76 10.43
CA LEU A 231 -10.27 -21.74 11.49
C LEU A 231 -9.20 -20.64 11.26
N LYS A 232 -8.26 -20.87 10.34
CA LYS A 232 -7.20 -19.91 10.00
C LYS A 232 -7.56 -19.11 8.76
N SER A 233 -7.31 -17.79 8.76
CA SER A 233 -7.43 -17.01 7.54
C SER A 233 -6.32 -17.37 6.53
N GLU A 234 -6.54 -17.15 5.24
CA GLU A 234 -5.49 -17.37 4.22
C GLU A 234 -4.21 -16.59 4.50
N ARG A 235 -4.34 -15.38 5.05
CA ARG A 235 -3.21 -14.55 5.46
C ARG A 235 -2.42 -15.15 6.60
N ASP A 236 -3.12 -15.69 7.61
CA ASP A 236 -2.48 -16.36 8.75
C ASP A 236 -1.77 -17.64 8.29
N ARG A 237 -2.41 -18.41 7.41
CA ARG A 237 -1.82 -19.62 6.79
C ARG A 237 -0.54 -19.29 5.99
N GLN A 238 -0.49 -18.16 5.28
CA GLN A 238 0.71 -17.71 4.57
C GLN A 238 1.80 -17.17 5.49
N ALA A 239 1.43 -16.51 6.60
CA ALA A 239 2.36 -15.90 7.55
C ALA A 239 2.96 -16.92 8.52
N ASP A 240 2.30 -18.05 8.75
CA ASP A 240 2.73 -19.10 9.69
C ASP A 240 3.80 -20.00 9.09
N VAL A 241 5.00 -19.44 8.87
CA VAL A 241 6.14 -20.15 8.29
C VAL A 241 6.84 -21.05 9.32
N LYS A 242 6.56 -20.85 10.62
CA LYS A 242 7.27 -21.56 11.70
C LYS A 242 6.60 -22.87 12.13
N ASN A 243 5.31 -23.01 11.91
CA ASN A 243 4.54 -24.19 12.29
C ASN A 243 4.31 -25.08 11.06
N ILE A 244 5.05 -26.16 10.98
CA ILE A 244 4.91 -27.12 9.87
C ILE A 244 3.79 -28.08 10.21
N THR A 245 2.71 -28.03 9.45
CA THR A 245 1.56 -28.92 9.61
C THR A 245 1.16 -29.56 8.27
N GLY A 246 0.62 -30.76 8.33
CA GLY A 246 0.15 -31.48 7.14
C GLY A 246 -0.44 -32.83 7.53
N GLN A 247 -1.25 -33.39 6.64
CA GLN A 247 -1.86 -34.72 6.82
C GLN A 247 -1.73 -35.53 5.53
N PHE A 248 -1.24 -36.76 5.62
CA PHE A 248 -1.20 -37.69 4.50
C PHE A 248 -2.61 -38.17 4.16
N THR A 249 -2.95 -38.24 2.88
CA THR A 249 -4.26 -38.69 2.38
C THR A 249 -4.35 -40.21 2.18
N GLY A 250 -3.23 -40.92 2.21
CA GLY A 250 -3.16 -42.32 1.84
C GLY A 250 -3.09 -42.56 0.32
N ALA A 251 -3.23 -41.52 -0.49
CA ALA A 251 -3.22 -41.62 -1.95
C ALA A 251 -1.87 -41.25 -2.56
N PHE A 252 -1.68 -41.65 -3.81
CA PHE A 252 -0.47 -41.38 -4.58
C PHE A 252 -0.83 -40.85 -5.97
N ALA A 253 0.04 -40.03 -6.53
CA ALA A 253 0.05 -39.68 -7.94
C ALA A 253 1.24 -40.31 -8.65
N ILE A 254 1.21 -40.32 -9.97
CA ILE A 254 2.30 -40.79 -10.82
C ILE A 254 3.08 -39.57 -11.34
N HIS A 255 4.38 -39.59 -11.13
CA HIS A 255 5.27 -38.57 -11.68
C HIS A 255 5.28 -38.65 -13.22
N PRO A 256 4.94 -37.55 -13.93
CA PRO A 256 4.66 -37.59 -15.36
C PRO A 256 5.87 -37.95 -16.27
N PHE A 257 7.10 -37.76 -15.77
CA PHE A 257 8.30 -38.08 -16.53
C PHE A 257 8.97 -39.39 -16.08
N THR A 258 9.01 -39.70 -14.78
CA THR A 258 9.72 -40.88 -14.25
C THR A 258 8.82 -42.08 -14.06
N GLY A 259 7.49 -41.91 -13.96
CA GLY A 259 6.55 -42.96 -13.63
C GLY A 259 6.55 -43.37 -12.15
N GLU A 260 7.34 -42.75 -11.32
CA GLU A 260 7.39 -43.04 -9.88
C GLU A 260 6.14 -42.60 -9.15
N LYS A 261 5.80 -43.32 -8.07
CA LYS A 261 4.70 -42.91 -7.16
C LYS A 261 5.14 -41.79 -6.25
N VAL A 262 4.38 -40.71 -6.19
CA VAL A 262 4.57 -39.59 -5.28
C VAL A 262 3.38 -39.46 -4.32
N GLN A 263 3.66 -39.27 -3.04
CA GLN A 263 2.64 -39.20 -1.99
C GLN A 263 1.79 -37.92 -2.14
N ILE A 264 0.50 -37.97 -1.81
CA ILE A 264 -0.38 -36.83 -1.82
C ILE A 264 -0.73 -36.46 -0.38
N TRP A 265 -0.35 -35.26 0.02
CA TRP A 265 -0.61 -34.68 1.34
C TRP A 265 -1.60 -33.54 1.24
N ILE A 266 -2.19 -33.13 2.35
CA ILE A 266 -2.83 -31.83 2.50
C ILE A 266 -2.02 -30.96 3.44
N GLY A 267 -1.92 -29.65 3.12
CA GLY A 267 -1.18 -28.69 3.92
C GLY A 267 -1.86 -27.32 3.90
N ASP A 268 -1.95 -26.69 5.06
CA ASP A 268 -2.63 -25.40 5.20
C ASP A 268 -1.87 -24.23 4.53
N TYR A 269 -0.61 -24.42 4.19
CA TYR A 269 0.18 -23.43 3.43
C TYR A 269 -0.14 -23.40 1.93
N VAL A 270 -0.85 -24.42 1.40
CA VAL A 270 -1.39 -24.41 0.04
C VAL A 270 -2.78 -23.84 0.07
N LEU A 271 -3.06 -22.87 -0.81
CA LEU A 271 -4.33 -22.17 -0.87
C LEU A 271 -5.15 -22.60 -2.08
N ALA A 272 -6.40 -23.00 -1.88
CA ALA A 272 -7.32 -23.36 -2.97
C ALA A 272 -7.59 -22.19 -3.93
N SER A 273 -7.44 -20.96 -3.45
CA SER A 273 -7.65 -19.72 -4.20
C SER A 273 -6.45 -19.30 -5.07
N TYR A 274 -5.32 -19.99 -4.99
CA TYR A 274 -4.10 -19.68 -5.76
C TYR A 274 -3.70 -20.83 -6.66
N GLY A 275 -3.58 -20.57 -7.95
CA GLY A 275 -3.24 -21.58 -8.96
C GLY A 275 -4.36 -22.61 -9.12
N THR A 276 -4.01 -23.86 -8.94
CA THR A 276 -4.93 -25.02 -9.00
C THR A 276 -5.32 -25.53 -7.60
N GLY A 277 -4.83 -24.90 -6.53
CA GLY A 277 -4.97 -25.44 -5.17
C GLY A 277 -4.13 -26.68 -4.90
N ALA A 278 -3.20 -27.00 -5.80
CA ALA A 278 -2.27 -28.12 -5.73
C ALA A 278 -0.85 -27.68 -6.07
N VAL A 279 0.14 -28.19 -5.39
CA VAL A 279 1.55 -27.94 -5.66
C VAL A 279 2.34 -29.24 -5.78
N MET A 280 3.29 -29.27 -6.69
CA MET A 280 4.35 -30.27 -6.70
C MET A 280 5.44 -29.81 -5.75
N ALA A 281 5.75 -30.59 -4.75
CA ALA A 281 6.76 -30.23 -3.75
C ALA A 281 8.15 -30.64 -4.20
N VAL A 282 9.08 -29.66 -4.18
CA VAL A 282 10.49 -29.84 -4.60
C VAL A 282 11.42 -29.45 -3.46
N PRO A 283 11.64 -30.32 -2.47
CA PRO A 283 12.37 -29.99 -1.24
C PRO A 283 13.81 -29.51 -1.47
N CYS A 284 14.46 -29.92 -2.52
CA CYS A 284 15.83 -29.46 -2.81
C CYS A 284 15.89 -27.99 -3.28
N GLY A 285 14.77 -27.42 -3.79
CA GLY A 285 14.71 -26.09 -4.40
C GLY A 285 13.76 -25.11 -3.72
N ASP A 286 12.98 -25.55 -2.73
CA ASP A 286 12.03 -24.74 -1.96
C ASP A 286 12.22 -25.02 -0.47
N GLN A 287 12.46 -23.98 0.33
CA GLN A 287 12.73 -24.14 1.76
C GLN A 287 11.52 -24.65 2.54
N ARG A 288 10.30 -24.26 2.17
CA ARG A 288 9.08 -24.71 2.83
C ARG A 288 8.84 -26.21 2.58
N ASP A 289 9.03 -26.65 1.34
CA ASP A 289 8.96 -28.06 0.98
C ASP A 289 10.08 -28.87 1.66
N TYR A 290 11.27 -28.27 1.80
CA TYR A 290 12.39 -28.87 2.52
C TYR A 290 12.05 -29.12 4.00
N ASP A 291 11.54 -28.09 4.68
CA ASP A 291 11.17 -28.16 6.08
C ASP A 291 10.05 -29.18 6.30
N PHE A 292 9.05 -29.19 5.39
CA PHE A 292 7.98 -30.18 5.38
C PHE A 292 8.52 -31.60 5.19
N ALA A 293 9.40 -31.81 4.22
CA ALA A 293 9.99 -33.10 3.97
C ALA A 293 10.82 -33.62 5.17
N LYS A 294 11.60 -32.73 5.82
CA LYS A 294 12.35 -33.07 7.04
C LYS A 294 11.43 -33.42 8.19
N HIS A 295 10.35 -32.65 8.39
CA HIS A 295 9.40 -32.85 9.50
C HIS A 295 8.67 -34.20 9.37
N PHE A 296 8.23 -34.57 8.17
CA PHE A 296 7.50 -35.80 7.89
C PHE A 296 8.39 -36.94 7.39
N ASN A 297 9.71 -36.78 7.42
CA ASN A 297 10.70 -37.75 6.99
C ASN A 297 10.46 -38.27 5.54
N LEU A 298 10.18 -37.34 4.61
CA LEU A 298 10.01 -37.62 3.19
C LEU A 298 11.33 -37.52 2.44
N GLU A 299 11.41 -38.17 1.26
CA GLU A 299 12.60 -38.15 0.42
C GLU A 299 12.91 -36.71 -0.09
N ILE A 300 14.20 -36.36 -0.15
CA ILE A 300 14.69 -35.13 -0.74
C ILE A 300 15.64 -35.46 -1.89
N LYS A 301 15.19 -35.28 -3.14
CA LYS A 301 15.96 -35.55 -4.35
C LYS A 301 16.78 -34.33 -4.74
N ASN A 302 18.09 -34.39 -4.70
CA ASN A 302 18.95 -33.30 -5.16
C ASN A 302 19.07 -33.29 -6.69
N ILE A 303 18.64 -32.20 -7.31
CA ILE A 303 18.69 -31.99 -8.76
C ILE A 303 19.66 -30.86 -9.16
N PHE A 304 20.53 -30.43 -8.28
CA PHE A 304 21.50 -29.39 -8.55
C PHE A 304 22.93 -29.97 -8.52
N ALA A 305 23.75 -29.61 -9.53
CA ALA A 305 25.14 -30.01 -9.60
C ALA A 305 25.95 -29.22 -8.56
N ASP A 306 26.83 -29.93 -7.85
CA ASP A 306 27.78 -29.33 -6.91
C ASP A 306 27.16 -28.46 -5.80
N VAL A 307 25.91 -28.72 -5.45
CA VAL A 307 25.18 -28.00 -4.37
C VAL A 307 24.93 -28.96 -3.21
N ASP A 308 25.31 -28.51 -2.00
CA ASP A 308 24.99 -29.22 -0.76
C ASP A 308 23.62 -28.74 -0.23
N ILE A 309 22.69 -29.68 -0.11
CA ILE A 309 21.34 -29.49 0.43
C ILE A 309 21.10 -30.19 1.77
N SER A 310 22.16 -30.55 2.50
CA SER A 310 22.06 -31.35 3.74
C SER A 310 21.34 -30.57 4.86
N GLU A 311 21.53 -29.24 4.94
CA GLU A 311 21.02 -28.38 6.01
C GLU A 311 19.85 -27.48 5.59
N ALA A 312 19.75 -27.13 4.29
CA ALA A 312 18.70 -26.26 3.76
C ALA A 312 18.46 -26.49 2.27
N ALA A 313 17.32 -26.04 1.75
CA ALA A 313 17.04 -26.01 0.33
C ALA A 313 17.93 -24.99 -0.40
N TYR A 314 18.22 -25.26 -1.68
CA TYR A 314 18.89 -24.31 -2.55
C TYR A 314 17.85 -23.45 -3.30
N THR A 315 17.62 -22.26 -2.85
CA THR A 315 16.56 -21.37 -3.38
C THR A 315 17.03 -20.46 -4.52
N GLU A 316 18.35 -20.37 -4.76
CA GLU A 316 18.90 -19.58 -5.85
C GLU A 316 18.62 -20.20 -7.22
N LYS A 317 18.76 -19.41 -8.30
CA LYS A 317 18.41 -19.85 -9.66
C LYS A 317 19.63 -19.92 -10.59
N ASP A 318 20.81 -20.04 -10.04
CA ASP A 318 22.09 -20.03 -10.77
C ASP A 318 22.79 -21.40 -10.82
N ALA A 319 22.27 -22.42 -10.12
CA ALA A 319 22.80 -23.76 -10.19
C ALA A 319 22.52 -24.45 -11.55
N ILE A 320 23.43 -25.32 -11.93
CA ILE A 320 23.27 -26.22 -13.09
C ILE A 320 22.41 -27.40 -12.67
N ILE A 321 21.44 -27.78 -13.51
CA ILE A 321 20.55 -28.92 -13.28
C ILE A 321 21.30 -30.22 -13.46
N ALA A 322 21.10 -31.15 -12.54
CA ALA A 322 21.64 -32.51 -12.55
C ALA A 322 20.53 -33.51 -12.18
N ASN A 323 20.77 -34.80 -12.33
CA ASN A 323 19.84 -35.88 -11.99
C ASN A 323 18.42 -35.70 -12.57
N SER A 324 18.32 -35.07 -13.75
CA SER A 324 17.08 -34.59 -14.35
C SER A 324 16.95 -34.92 -15.84
N ASP A 325 17.45 -36.08 -16.25
CA ASP A 325 17.38 -36.64 -17.62
C ASP A 325 17.77 -35.58 -18.69
N PHE A 326 16.87 -35.19 -19.58
CA PHE A 326 17.13 -34.28 -20.69
C PHE A 326 17.42 -32.82 -20.24
N LEU A 327 17.24 -32.50 -18.96
CA LEU A 327 17.56 -31.20 -18.37
C LEU A 327 18.98 -31.12 -17.80
N ASN A 328 19.69 -32.24 -17.70
CA ASN A 328 21.05 -32.30 -17.15
C ASN A 328 22.01 -31.34 -17.86
N GLY A 329 22.81 -30.62 -17.08
CA GLY A 329 23.85 -29.72 -17.58
C GLY A 329 23.35 -28.37 -18.07
N LEU A 330 22.07 -28.06 -17.91
CA LEU A 330 21.46 -26.80 -18.30
C LEU A 330 21.38 -25.82 -17.11
N ASP A 331 21.49 -24.51 -17.40
CA ASP A 331 21.10 -23.47 -16.46
C ASP A 331 19.59 -23.46 -16.29
N ALA A 332 19.12 -22.91 -15.16
CA ALA A 332 17.69 -22.91 -14.81
C ALA A 332 16.79 -22.29 -15.88
N LYS A 333 17.22 -21.20 -16.54
CA LYS A 333 16.43 -20.51 -17.58
C LYS A 333 16.27 -21.37 -18.84
N THR A 334 17.34 -22.00 -19.28
CA THR A 334 17.33 -22.89 -20.43
C THR A 334 16.56 -24.17 -20.12
N ALA A 335 16.74 -24.73 -18.92
CA ALA A 335 16.02 -25.90 -18.43
C ALA A 335 14.50 -25.65 -18.36
N MET A 336 14.08 -24.48 -17.86
CA MET A 336 12.67 -24.06 -17.79
C MET A 336 12.01 -24.09 -19.18
N LYS A 337 12.66 -23.50 -20.17
CA LYS A 337 12.13 -23.46 -21.55
C LYS A 337 12.01 -24.88 -22.13
N LYS A 338 13.07 -25.72 -22.00
CA LYS A 338 13.07 -27.10 -22.46
C LYS A 338 12.04 -27.99 -21.75
N ALA A 339 11.85 -27.75 -20.44
CA ALA A 339 10.84 -28.46 -19.66
C ALA A 339 9.44 -28.19 -20.19
N ILE A 340 9.10 -26.91 -20.44
CA ILE A 340 7.80 -26.52 -21.02
C ILE A 340 7.60 -27.15 -22.40
N GLU A 341 8.60 -27.06 -23.27
CA GLU A 341 8.57 -27.70 -24.61
C GLU A 341 8.31 -29.24 -24.53
N ALA A 342 8.96 -29.91 -23.58
CA ALA A 342 8.78 -31.34 -23.37
C ALA A 342 7.41 -31.68 -22.77
N ILE A 343 6.90 -30.87 -21.84
CA ILE A 343 5.57 -31.01 -21.24
C ILE A 343 4.49 -30.89 -22.34
N GLU A 344 4.59 -29.90 -23.20
CA GLU A 344 3.66 -29.68 -24.30
C GLU A 344 3.74 -30.78 -25.35
N ALA A 345 4.96 -31.16 -25.76
CA ALA A 345 5.16 -32.21 -26.77
C ALA A 345 4.63 -33.58 -26.34
N LYS A 346 4.64 -33.87 -25.03
CA LYS A 346 4.09 -35.11 -24.47
C LYS A 346 2.63 -35.03 -24.08
N GLY A 347 1.97 -33.86 -24.24
CA GLY A 347 0.59 -33.68 -23.83
C GLY A 347 0.38 -33.73 -22.30
N LEU A 348 1.44 -33.47 -21.50
CA LEU A 348 1.39 -33.54 -20.03
C LEU A 348 0.94 -32.22 -19.40
N GLY A 349 0.74 -31.16 -20.19
CA GLY A 349 0.39 -29.85 -19.75
C GLY A 349 0.71 -28.79 -20.80
N LYS A 350 0.72 -27.52 -20.41
CA LYS A 350 1.01 -26.39 -21.31
C LYS A 350 1.64 -25.22 -20.59
N GLY A 351 2.44 -24.45 -21.31
CA GLY A 351 2.91 -23.15 -20.84
C GLY A 351 1.73 -22.23 -20.50
N LYS A 352 1.80 -21.57 -19.36
CA LYS A 352 0.70 -20.72 -18.85
C LYS A 352 1.25 -19.49 -18.15
N THR A 353 0.64 -18.34 -18.44
CA THR A 353 0.83 -17.15 -17.64
C THR A 353 -0.29 -17.08 -16.59
N ASN A 354 0.08 -16.95 -15.35
CA ASN A 354 -0.87 -16.81 -14.25
C ASN A 354 -0.71 -15.46 -13.56
N TYR A 355 -1.78 -15.00 -12.92
CA TYR A 355 -1.80 -13.75 -12.16
C TYR A 355 -2.29 -14.04 -10.75
N ARG A 356 -1.64 -13.44 -9.75
CA ARG A 356 -2.12 -13.48 -8.36
C ARG A 356 -3.36 -12.61 -8.14
N LEU A 357 -3.54 -11.60 -9.00
CA LEU A 357 -4.73 -10.76 -9.02
C LEU A 357 -5.99 -11.62 -9.15
N ARG A 358 -6.93 -11.43 -8.25
CA ARG A 358 -8.25 -12.07 -8.25
C ARG A 358 -9.32 -11.11 -8.71
N ASP A 359 -10.42 -11.66 -9.19
CA ASP A 359 -11.60 -10.85 -9.47
C ASP A 359 -12.11 -10.21 -8.17
N ALA A 360 -12.60 -8.99 -8.29
CA ALA A 360 -12.96 -8.20 -7.14
C ALA A 360 -14.38 -8.52 -6.68
N VAL A 361 -14.55 -8.92 -5.42
CA VAL A 361 -15.86 -9.01 -4.78
C VAL A 361 -16.48 -7.62 -4.69
N PHE A 362 -17.59 -7.43 -5.38
CA PHE A 362 -18.19 -6.11 -5.64
C PHE A 362 -19.46 -5.85 -4.84
N SER A 363 -19.97 -6.78 -4.06
CA SER A 363 -21.15 -6.64 -3.22
C SER A 363 -20.81 -6.26 -1.79
N ARG A 364 -21.66 -5.43 -1.17
CA ARG A 364 -21.64 -5.14 0.27
C ARG A 364 -23.06 -5.30 0.84
N GLN A 365 -23.15 -5.96 1.98
CA GLN A 365 -24.40 -6.26 2.69
C GLN A 365 -24.72 -5.16 3.69
N ARG A 366 -24.78 -3.91 3.22
CA ARG A 366 -25.09 -2.73 4.04
C ARG A 366 -26.12 -1.86 3.36
N TYR A 367 -26.83 -1.06 4.14
CA TYR A 367 -27.85 -0.15 3.61
C TYR A 367 -27.22 1.04 2.87
N TRP A 368 -26.30 1.76 3.55
CA TRP A 368 -25.66 2.93 2.97
C TRP A 368 -24.62 2.54 1.93
N GLY A 369 -24.94 2.82 0.69
CA GLY A 369 -24.12 2.52 -0.47
C GLY A 369 -24.87 2.83 -1.76
N GLU A 370 -24.25 2.53 -2.89
CA GLU A 370 -24.83 2.67 -4.22
C GLU A 370 -25.56 1.37 -4.57
N PRO A 371 -26.93 1.36 -4.69
CA PRO A 371 -27.67 0.12 -4.97
C PRO A 371 -27.38 -0.38 -6.39
N PHE A 372 -27.44 -1.70 -6.57
CA PHE A 372 -27.31 -2.31 -7.88
C PHE A 372 -28.54 -2.02 -8.75
N PRO A 373 -28.37 -1.66 -10.04
CA PRO A 373 -29.45 -1.46 -10.99
C PRO A 373 -29.95 -2.80 -11.57
N VAL A 374 -30.25 -3.75 -10.69
CA VAL A 374 -30.57 -5.14 -11.01
C VAL A 374 -31.82 -5.58 -10.27
N TYR A 375 -32.66 -6.31 -10.96
CA TYR A 375 -33.75 -7.10 -10.39
C TYR A 375 -33.61 -8.57 -10.79
N PHE A 376 -34.30 -9.46 -10.08
CA PHE A 376 -34.31 -10.88 -10.37
C PHE A 376 -35.67 -11.31 -10.84
N GLU A 377 -35.69 -12.15 -11.86
CA GLU A 377 -36.87 -12.82 -12.37
C GLU A 377 -36.53 -14.30 -12.57
N ASN A 378 -37.25 -15.20 -11.87
CA ASN A 378 -36.90 -16.62 -11.81
C ASN A 378 -35.46 -16.88 -11.39
N GLU A 379 -34.95 -16.12 -10.40
CA GLU A 379 -33.55 -16.14 -9.91
C GLU A 379 -32.50 -15.70 -10.94
N LEU A 380 -32.87 -15.24 -12.12
CA LEU A 380 -31.94 -14.70 -13.12
C LEU A 380 -31.80 -13.19 -12.96
N PRO A 381 -30.57 -12.65 -12.94
CA PRO A 381 -30.34 -11.22 -12.86
C PRO A 381 -30.71 -10.52 -14.17
N LYS A 382 -31.42 -9.42 -14.06
CA LYS A 382 -31.79 -8.55 -15.18
C LYS A 382 -31.48 -7.10 -14.85
N LEU A 383 -31.02 -6.36 -15.83
CA LEU A 383 -30.73 -4.93 -15.69
C LEU A 383 -32.02 -4.11 -15.78
N VAL A 384 -32.15 -3.10 -14.95
CA VAL A 384 -33.19 -2.08 -15.10
C VAL A 384 -32.93 -1.24 -16.35
N ASN A 385 -33.97 -0.63 -16.94
CA ASN A 385 -33.79 0.27 -18.09
C ASN A 385 -33.04 1.56 -17.70
N ASP A 386 -32.42 2.22 -18.65
CA ASP A 386 -31.62 3.45 -18.37
C ASP A 386 -32.49 4.62 -17.92
N ASP A 387 -33.71 4.72 -18.39
CA ASP A 387 -34.70 5.75 -18.00
C ASP A 387 -35.19 5.61 -16.56
N GLN A 388 -34.93 4.45 -15.92
CA GLN A 388 -35.27 4.17 -14.52
C GLN A 388 -34.14 4.50 -13.56
N LEU A 389 -32.97 4.87 -14.06
CA LEU A 389 -31.85 5.30 -13.23
C LEU A 389 -32.03 6.74 -12.72
N PRO A 390 -31.65 7.04 -11.48
CA PRO A 390 -31.00 6.17 -10.50
C PRO A 390 -31.99 5.28 -9.73
N ILE A 391 -31.63 4.01 -9.50
CA ILE A 391 -32.30 3.22 -8.47
C ILE A 391 -31.91 3.80 -7.12
N ARG A 392 -32.89 4.25 -6.35
CA ARG A 392 -32.71 4.90 -5.06
C ARG A 392 -32.89 3.91 -3.92
N LEU A 393 -32.17 4.13 -2.81
CA LEU A 393 -32.33 3.34 -1.59
C LEU A 393 -33.77 3.47 -1.06
N PRO A 394 -34.50 2.37 -0.87
CA PRO A 394 -35.84 2.40 -0.29
C PRO A 394 -35.78 2.66 1.22
N GLU A 395 -36.81 3.19 1.79
CA GLU A 395 -36.93 3.31 3.23
C GLU A 395 -37.08 1.94 3.90
N VAL A 396 -36.29 1.73 4.98
CA VAL A 396 -36.35 0.53 5.82
C VAL A 396 -36.46 0.90 7.28
N TYR A 397 -37.17 0.10 8.06
CA TYR A 397 -37.39 0.38 9.49
C TYR A 397 -36.17 0.04 10.37
N LYS A 398 -35.16 -0.68 9.83
CA LYS A 398 -33.97 -1.12 10.56
C LYS A 398 -32.79 -1.32 9.58
N TYR A 399 -31.64 -0.75 9.92
CA TYR A 399 -30.43 -0.77 9.06
C TYR A 399 -29.50 -1.95 9.35
N LEU A 400 -29.95 -2.94 10.12
CA LEU A 400 -29.23 -4.18 10.41
C LEU A 400 -29.71 -5.31 9.49
N PRO A 401 -28.89 -6.35 9.27
CA PRO A 401 -29.30 -7.55 8.54
C PRO A 401 -30.63 -8.12 9.06
N THR A 402 -31.31 -8.90 8.23
CA THR A 402 -32.52 -9.62 8.63
C THR A 402 -32.18 -10.72 9.64
N GLU A 403 -33.17 -11.28 10.28
CA GLU A 403 -33.03 -12.40 11.22
C GLU A 403 -32.49 -13.67 10.53
N ALA A 404 -32.66 -13.75 9.18
CA ALA A 404 -32.10 -14.80 8.33
C ALA A 404 -30.68 -14.50 7.84
N GLY A 405 -30.11 -13.35 8.21
CA GLY A 405 -28.78 -12.92 7.81
C GLY A 405 -28.69 -12.26 6.43
N GLU A 406 -29.85 -11.91 5.83
CA GLU A 406 -29.88 -11.18 4.56
C GLU A 406 -29.52 -9.70 4.76
N PRO A 407 -29.06 -9.00 3.72
CA PRO A 407 -28.72 -7.58 3.79
C PRO A 407 -29.89 -6.70 4.26
N PRO A 408 -29.63 -5.52 4.84
CA PRO A 408 -30.68 -4.61 5.32
C PRO A 408 -31.74 -4.25 4.27
N LEU A 409 -31.37 -4.18 2.99
CA LEU A 409 -32.29 -3.89 1.89
C LEU A 409 -33.36 -4.98 1.67
N ALA A 410 -33.11 -6.22 2.13
CA ALA A 410 -34.13 -7.28 2.10
C ALA A 410 -35.31 -6.97 3.01
N ARG A 411 -35.20 -6.00 3.92
CA ARG A 411 -36.31 -5.51 4.75
C ARG A 411 -37.27 -4.58 4.01
N ALA A 412 -36.88 -4.10 2.82
CA ALA A 412 -37.71 -3.20 2.04
C ALA A 412 -38.85 -3.95 1.39
N THR A 413 -40.08 -3.48 1.58
CA THR A 413 -41.27 -4.00 0.92
C THR A 413 -41.34 -3.52 -0.54
N LYS A 414 -42.20 -4.12 -1.33
CA LYS A 414 -42.47 -3.66 -2.70
C LYS A 414 -42.92 -2.19 -2.72
N GLU A 415 -43.72 -1.80 -1.74
CA GLU A 415 -44.25 -0.45 -1.60
C GLU A 415 -43.12 0.57 -1.26
N ALA A 416 -42.09 0.13 -0.50
CA ALA A 416 -40.94 0.95 -0.19
C ALA A 416 -40.06 1.19 -1.43
N TRP A 417 -39.97 0.23 -2.33
CA TRP A 417 -39.28 0.41 -3.61
C TRP A 417 -40.10 1.25 -4.60
N LYS A 418 -41.41 1.42 -4.39
CA LYS A 418 -42.32 2.18 -5.24
C LYS A 418 -42.27 1.70 -6.70
N GLU A 419 -42.32 2.62 -7.65
CA GLU A 419 -42.24 2.34 -9.09
C GLU A 419 -40.90 1.71 -9.55
N GLN A 420 -39.90 1.70 -8.70
CA GLN A 420 -38.60 1.09 -9.01
C GLN A 420 -38.61 -0.44 -8.88
N PHE A 421 -39.61 -1.01 -8.17
CA PHE A 421 -39.70 -2.46 -7.97
C PHE A 421 -39.99 -3.18 -9.29
N GLN A 422 -39.16 -4.19 -9.59
CA GLN A 422 -39.29 -5.02 -10.79
C GLN A 422 -39.08 -6.50 -10.46
N GLY A 423 -39.56 -7.36 -11.34
CA GLY A 423 -39.41 -8.80 -11.22
C GLY A 423 -39.96 -9.39 -9.91
N ASP A 424 -39.31 -10.44 -9.45
CA ASP A 424 -39.60 -11.09 -8.19
C ASP A 424 -39.02 -10.34 -6.98
N ARG A 425 -37.84 -9.77 -7.15
CA ARG A 425 -37.12 -8.95 -6.16
C ARG A 425 -36.08 -8.04 -6.81
N MET A 426 -35.77 -6.92 -6.14
CA MET A 426 -34.62 -6.10 -6.44
C MET A 426 -33.34 -6.74 -5.83
N ASP A 427 -32.14 -6.31 -6.26
CA ASP A 427 -30.92 -6.70 -5.57
C ASP A 427 -30.85 -6.04 -4.18
N TYR A 428 -30.45 -6.83 -3.18
CA TYR A 428 -30.40 -6.39 -1.77
C TYR A 428 -29.02 -5.88 -1.35
N ASN A 429 -28.02 -5.98 -2.22
CA ASN A 429 -26.67 -5.51 -1.96
C ASN A 429 -26.47 -4.08 -2.44
N THR A 430 -25.40 -3.47 -1.96
CA THR A 430 -24.89 -2.21 -2.46
C THR A 430 -23.48 -2.41 -3.00
N MET A 431 -23.05 -1.53 -3.92
CA MET A 431 -21.69 -1.53 -4.44
C MET A 431 -20.72 -1.06 -3.35
N PRO A 432 -19.42 -1.45 -3.41
CA PRO A 432 -18.40 -0.95 -2.50
C PRO A 432 -18.17 0.56 -2.71
N GLY A 433 -17.63 1.24 -1.69
CA GLY A 433 -17.35 2.68 -1.76
C GLY A 433 -16.38 3.06 -2.89
N TRP A 434 -15.48 2.15 -3.26
CA TRP A 434 -14.55 2.38 -4.37
C TRP A 434 -15.21 2.35 -5.76
N ALA A 435 -16.45 1.88 -5.91
CA ALA A 435 -17.17 1.94 -7.19
C ALA A 435 -17.31 3.39 -7.66
N GLY A 436 -17.90 4.24 -6.84
CA GLY A 436 -18.05 5.67 -7.17
C GLY A 436 -16.71 6.39 -7.30
N SER A 437 -15.71 6.05 -6.48
CA SER A 437 -14.39 6.69 -6.54
C SER A 437 -13.56 6.29 -7.76
N SER A 438 -13.93 5.23 -8.48
CA SER A 438 -13.15 4.75 -9.63
C SER A 438 -13.29 5.59 -10.91
N TRP A 439 -14.22 6.54 -10.95
CA TRP A 439 -14.51 7.34 -12.14
C TRP A 439 -14.80 8.82 -11.84
N TYR A 440 -14.76 9.27 -10.59
CA TYR A 440 -15.22 10.59 -10.17
C TYR A 440 -14.51 11.75 -10.88
N PHE A 441 -13.24 11.60 -11.26
CA PHE A 441 -12.45 12.57 -12.00
C PHE A 441 -13.07 12.87 -13.39
N LEU A 442 -13.70 11.89 -14.02
CA LEU A 442 -14.46 12.10 -15.27
C LEU A 442 -15.69 12.97 -15.02
N ARG A 443 -16.40 12.75 -13.88
CA ARG A 443 -17.55 13.56 -13.53
C ARG A 443 -17.19 15.02 -13.27
N TYR A 444 -16.00 15.28 -12.75
CA TYR A 444 -15.51 16.66 -12.55
C TYR A 444 -15.33 17.42 -13.85
N MET A 445 -15.08 16.74 -14.98
CA MET A 445 -14.98 17.37 -16.29
C MET A 445 -16.33 17.91 -16.78
N ASP A 446 -17.45 17.27 -16.36
CA ASP A 446 -18.80 17.62 -16.80
C ASP A 446 -19.87 17.41 -15.70
N PRO A 447 -19.76 18.13 -14.56
CA PRO A 447 -20.50 17.80 -13.34
C PRO A 447 -22.02 18.03 -13.42
N LYS A 448 -22.49 18.82 -14.37
CA LYS A 448 -23.90 19.18 -14.54
C LYS A 448 -24.58 18.49 -15.71
N ASN A 449 -23.91 17.57 -16.40
CA ASN A 449 -24.48 16.83 -17.50
C ASN A 449 -25.48 15.78 -16.99
N GLU A 450 -26.74 15.92 -17.36
CA GLU A 450 -27.81 14.98 -16.98
C GLU A 450 -28.02 13.86 -18.01
N ALA A 451 -27.50 14.03 -19.23
CA ALA A 451 -27.67 13.08 -20.32
C ALA A 451 -26.60 12.01 -20.37
N GLU A 452 -25.36 12.36 -19.97
CA GLU A 452 -24.19 11.49 -20.02
C GLU A 452 -23.36 11.65 -18.74
N PHE A 453 -22.58 10.61 -18.37
CA PHE A 453 -21.68 10.68 -17.20
C PHE A 453 -20.55 11.71 -17.42
N VAL A 454 -20.13 11.89 -18.66
CA VAL A 454 -19.26 12.94 -19.18
C VAL A 454 -19.50 13.03 -20.70
N SER A 455 -19.58 14.24 -21.25
CA SER A 455 -19.60 14.40 -22.70
C SER A 455 -18.24 14.08 -23.32
N LYS A 456 -18.27 13.44 -24.50
CA LYS A 456 -17.04 13.11 -25.21
C LYS A 456 -16.18 14.34 -25.51
N GLU A 457 -16.81 15.48 -25.85
CA GLU A 457 -16.13 16.75 -26.11
C GLU A 457 -15.28 17.19 -24.90
N LYS A 458 -15.88 17.17 -23.69
CA LYS A 458 -15.16 17.58 -22.47
C LYS A 458 -14.12 16.56 -22.06
N ALA A 459 -14.41 15.26 -22.20
CA ALA A 459 -13.43 14.22 -21.93
C ALA A 459 -12.23 14.31 -22.87
N ASP A 460 -12.44 14.60 -24.16
CA ASP A 460 -11.38 14.78 -25.15
C ASP A 460 -10.60 16.10 -24.94
N TYR A 461 -11.23 17.14 -24.38
CA TYR A 461 -10.55 18.38 -24.00
C TYR A 461 -9.64 18.22 -22.78
N TRP A 462 -10.18 17.69 -21.66
CA TRP A 462 -9.44 17.56 -20.40
C TRP A 462 -8.49 16.36 -20.38
N LYS A 463 -8.84 15.27 -21.04
CA LYS A 463 -8.07 14.01 -21.09
C LYS A 463 -7.75 13.46 -19.70
N GLN A 464 -6.58 12.86 -19.55
CA GLN A 464 -6.07 12.38 -18.26
C GLN A 464 -5.91 13.54 -17.29
N VAL A 465 -6.05 13.27 -16.01
CA VAL A 465 -5.66 14.21 -14.96
C VAL A 465 -4.15 14.43 -15.02
N ASP A 466 -3.72 15.68 -15.19
CA ASP A 466 -2.30 16.02 -15.39
C ASP A 466 -1.45 15.67 -14.16
N LEU A 467 -1.96 15.99 -12.96
CA LEU A 467 -1.31 15.74 -11.69
C LEU A 467 -2.29 15.21 -10.66
N TYR A 468 -2.01 14.04 -10.12
CA TYR A 468 -2.79 13.39 -9.08
C TYR A 468 -1.95 13.21 -7.81
N ILE A 469 -2.42 13.76 -6.68
CA ILE A 469 -1.70 13.73 -5.41
C ILE A 469 -2.51 12.93 -4.40
N GLY A 470 -1.92 11.91 -3.80
CA GLY A 470 -2.62 11.07 -2.83
C GLY A 470 -1.70 10.06 -2.16
N GLY A 471 -2.18 9.45 -1.06
CA GLY A 471 -1.41 8.51 -0.26
C GLY A 471 -1.11 7.20 -0.99
N SER A 472 0.01 6.57 -0.65
CA SER A 472 0.45 5.30 -1.23
C SER A 472 -0.41 4.10 -0.79
N GLU A 473 -1.20 4.23 0.28
CA GLU A 473 -2.14 3.23 0.76
C GLU A 473 -3.26 2.91 -0.25
N HIS A 474 -3.45 3.78 -1.24
CA HIS A 474 -4.44 3.60 -2.29
C HIS A 474 -3.92 2.87 -3.54
N ALA A 475 -2.65 2.45 -3.55
CA ALA A 475 -1.99 1.85 -4.72
C ALA A 475 -2.72 0.63 -5.28
N THR A 476 -3.13 -0.31 -4.43
CA THR A 476 -3.76 -1.59 -4.79
C THR A 476 -5.28 -1.60 -4.68
N GLY A 477 -5.85 -0.54 -4.10
CA GLY A 477 -7.28 -0.31 -4.02
C GLY A 477 -7.74 0.69 -5.09
N HIS A 478 -8.05 1.93 -4.67
CA HIS A 478 -8.60 2.97 -5.52
C HIS A 478 -7.89 3.14 -6.88
N LEU A 479 -6.56 3.20 -6.90
CA LEU A 479 -5.81 3.44 -8.14
C LEU A 479 -5.96 2.29 -9.14
N LEU A 480 -5.92 1.05 -8.67
CA LEU A 480 -6.05 -0.12 -9.54
C LEU A 480 -7.44 -0.18 -10.18
N TYR A 481 -8.49 0.10 -9.39
CA TYR A 481 -9.86 0.11 -9.90
C TYR A 481 -10.15 1.32 -10.80
N ALA A 482 -9.62 2.50 -10.50
CA ALA A 482 -9.72 3.66 -11.38
C ALA A 482 -9.09 3.39 -12.76
N ARG A 483 -7.92 2.72 -12.79
CA ARG A 483 -7.27 2.30 -14.04
C ARG A 483 -8.09 1.25 -14.80
N PHE A 484 -8.63 0.25 -14.10
CA PHE A 484 -9.48 -0.77 -14.70
C PHE A 484 -10.72 -0.15 -15.36
N TRP A 485 -11.46 0.71 -14.64
CA TRP A 485 -12.65 1.36 -15.17
C TRP A 485 -12.33 2.31 -16.32
N THR A 486 -11.22 3.03 -16.25
CA THR A 486 -10.76 3.89 -17.37
C THR A 486 -10.48 3.08 -18.64
N LYS A 487 -9.75 1.95 -18.51
CA LYS A 487 -9.49 1.05 -19.65
C LYS A 487 -10.77 0.47 -20.24
N PHE A 488 -11.72 0.10 -19.40
CA PHE A 488 -13.03 -0.37 -19.84
C PHE A 488 -13.81 0.72 -20.61
N LEU A 489 -13.89 1.93 -20.06
CA LEU A 489 -14.58 3.05 -20.71
C LEU A 489 -13.90 3.46 -22.02
N PHE A 490 -12.58 3.35 -22.08
CA PHE A 490 -11.81 3.51 -23.31
C PHE A 490 -12.16 2.45 -24.36
N ASP A 491 -12.22 1.18 -23.98
CA ASP A 491 -12.57 0.07 -24.88
C ASP A 491 -13.96 0.27 -25.52
N GLN A 492 -14.89 0.84 -24.77
CA GLN A 492 -16.24 1.13 -25.22
C GLN A 492 -16.34 2.47 -26.00
N GLY A 493 -15.23 3.21 -26.14
CA GLY A 493 -15.17 4.45 -26.91
C GLY A 493 -15.79 5.69 -26.24
N TYR A 494 -16.11 5.60 -24.93
CA TYR A 494 -16.66 6.73 -24.18
C TYR A 494 -15.63 7.82 -23.89
N ILE A 495 -14.36 7.44 -23.77
CA ILE A 495 -13.21 8.34 -23.55
C ILE A 495 -12.08 7.97 -24.50
N SER A 496 -11.15 8.91 -24.75
CA SER A 496 -10.03 8.75 -25.69
C SER A 496 -8.70 8.35 -25.04
N PHE A 497 -8.67 8.08 -23.74
CA PHE A 497 -7.46 7.71 -22.99
C PHE A 497 -7.74 6.49 -22.13
N ASP A 498 -6.71 5.66 -21.90
CA ASP A 498 -6.82 4.38 -21.20
C ASP A 498 -6.13 4.34 -19.83
N GLU A 499 -5.53 5.47 -19.40
CA GLU A 499 -5.02 5.67 -18.04
C GLU A 499 -5.61 6.95 -17.43
N PRO A 500 -6.03 6.94 -16.14
CA PRO A 500 -6.75 8.07 -15.56
C PRO A 500 -5.84 9.27 -15.20
N PHE A 501 -4.61 9.01 -14.77
CA PHE A 501 -3.70 9.98 -14.17
C PHE A 501 -2.34 9.94 -14.86
N ALA A 502 -1.93 11.04 -15.51
CA ALA A 502 -0.66 11.13 -16.23
C ALA A 502 0.53 11.08 -15.26
N LYS A 503 0.52 11.96 -14.27
CA LYS A 503 1.54 12.04 -13.22
C LYS A 503 0.93 11.85 -11.85
N MET A 504 1.62 11.09 -10.99
CA MET A 504 1.20 10.89 -9.61
C MET A 504 2.33 11.18 -8.63
N ILE A 505 1.98 11.90 -7.58
CA ILE A 505 2.85 12.19 -6.43
C ILE A 505 2.20 11.57 -5.19
N ASN A 506 2.97 10.73 -4.48
CA ASN A 506 2.51 10.10 -3.25
C ASN A 506 3.20 10.74 -2.05
N GLN A 507 2.41 11.35 -1.17
CA GLN A 507 2.94 11.83 0.10
C GLN A 507 3.32 10.65 0.99
N GLY A 508 4.50 10.76 1.64
CA GLY A 508 4.86 9.89 2.73
C GLY A 508 3.97 10.15 3.95
N MET A 509 3.70 9.11 4.71
CA MET A 509 2.90 9.23 5.94
C MET A 509 3.66 10.01 7.02
N ILE A 510 2.93 10.82 7.78
CA ILE A 510 3.40 11.36 9.05
C ILE A 510 3.14 10.29 10.11
N LEU A 511 4.21 9.78 10.71
CA LEU A 511 4.17 8.70 11.68
C LEU A 511 4.13 9.23 13.10
N GLY A 512 3.42 8.54 13.97
CA GLY A 512 3.38 8.83 15.39
C GLY A 512 4.53 8.16 16.13
N ASN A 513 4.95 8.76 17.22
CA ASN A 513 5.91 8.16 18.14
C ASN A 513 5.11 7.49 19.28
N SER A 514 4.77 6.21 19.10
CA SER A 514 4.05 5.45 20.13
C SER A 514 4.87 5.29 21.40
N ARG A 515 4.18 5.26 22.53
CA ARG A 515 4.78 5.04 23.84
C ARG A 515 4.18 3.79 24.46
N PHE A 516 5.00 3.03 25.17
CA PHE A 516 4.63 1.75 25.74
C PHE A 516 4.94 1.68 27.24
N ALA A 517 3.94 1.25 28.00
CA ALA A 517 4.16 0.62 29.30
C ALA A 517 4.39 -0.88 29.09
N TYR A 518 5.14 -1.53 29.99
CA TYR A 518 5.47 -2.94 29.87
C TYR A 518 4.74 -3.74 30.94
N ARG A 519 3.73 -4.51 30.52
CA ARG A 519 2.97 -5.38 31.40
C ARG A 519 3.78 -6.65 31.71
N LEU A 520 4.07 -6.87 32.97
CA LEU A 520 4.78 -8.05 33.44
C LEU A 520 3.84 -9.25 33.53
N HIS A 521 4.26 -10.35 32.96
CA HIS A 521 3.66 -11.66 33.14
C HIS A 521 4.61 -12.58 33.86
N ILE A 522 4.06 -13.35 34.79
CA ILE A 522 4.80 -14.22 35.68
C ILE A 522 4.31 -15.64 35.46
N GLY A 523 5.19 -16.50 34.95
CA GLY A 523 4.95 -17.92 34.81
C GLY A 523 5.63 -18.70 35.94
N SER A 524 5.06 -19.81 36.37
CA SER A 524 5.67 -20.70 37.35
C SER A 524 5.51 -22.18 36.97
N VAL A 525 6.53 -22.98 37.26
CA VAL A 525 6.49 -24.42 37.04
C VAL A 525 6.58 -25.12 38.37
N GLY A 526 5.55 -25.90 38.73
CA GLY A 526 5.53 -26.66 39.98
C GLY A 526 5.34 -25.84 41.26
N ILE A 527 4.85 -24.59 41.17
CA ILE A 527 4.40 -23.78 42.29
C ILE A 527 2.89 -23.66 42.21
N GLU A 528 2.18 -24.33 43.13
CA GLU A 528 0.73 -24.22 43.23
C GLU A 528 0.33 -22.95 43.97
N ASN A 529 -0.70 -22.24 43.46
CA ASN A 529 -1.29 -21.05 44.11
C ASN A 529 -0.34 -19.86 44.28
N LEU A 530 0.53 -19.57 43.31
CA LEU A 530 1.35 -18.36 43.32
C LEU A 530 0.44 -17.12 43.43
N LYS A 531 0.60 -16.32 44.47
CA LYS A 531 -0.14 -15.07 44.67
C LYS A 531 0.61 -13.92 43.98
N LEU A 532 -0.14 -13.06 43.31
CA LEU A 532 0.42 -11.82 42.77
C LEU A 532 -0.01 -10.62 43.62
N PRO A 533 0.88 -9.63 43.83
CA PRO A 533 0.61 -8.46 44.72
C PRO A 533 -0.45 -7.50 44.11
N ALA A 534 -0.68 -7.59 42.80
CA ALA A 534 -1.73 -6.89 42.10
C ALA A 534 -2.19 -7.72 40.88
N ARG A 535 -3.39 -7.43 40.37
CA ARG A 535 -3.92 -8.07 39.17
C ARG A 535 -3.03 -7.78 37.94
N PHE A 536 -2.47 -6.58 37.88
CA PHE A 536 -1.57 -6.14 36.81
C PHE A 536 -0.34 -5.45 37.41
N ILE A 537 0.83 -5.75 36.85
CA ILE A 537 2.09 -5.14 37.24
C ILE A 537 2.72 -4.59 35.95
N TYR A 538 3.06 -3.32 35.97
CA TYR A 538 3.77 -2.64 34.88
C TYR A 538 5.19 -2.31 35.32
N VAL A 539 6.15 -2.62 34.49
CA VAL A 539 7.58 -2.42 34.76
C VAL A 539 8.17 -1.36 33.82
N SER A 540 9.04 -0.54 34.30
CA SER A 540 9.74 0.48 33.53
C SER A 540 10.74 -0.14 32.53
N LYS A 541 11.26 0.64 31.61
CA LYS A 541 12.13 0.25 30.49
C LYS A 541 13.36 -0.57 30.94
N SER A 542 13.98 -0.25 32.05
CA SER A 542 15.15 -0.99 32.56
C SER A 542 14.82 -2.41 32.99
N TYR A 543 13.67 -2.61 33.66
CA TYR A 543 13.18 -3.95 34.00
C TYR A 543 12.94 -4.80 32.74
N ARG A 544 12.26 -4.22 31.77
CA ARG A 544 12.02 -4.89 30.49
C ARG A 544 13.33 -5.32 29.85
N ASN A 545 14.35 -4.48 29.86
CA ASN A 545 15.65 -4.80 29.28
C ASN A 545 16.35 -5.95 29.99
N GLU A 546 16.30 -6.01 31.31
CA GLU A 546 16.83 -7.19 32.07
C GLU A 546 16.06 -8.47 31.72
N ILE A 547 14.72 -8.42 31.69
CA ILE A 547 13.88 -9.60 31.42
C ILE A 547 14.11 -10.13 30.00
N VAL A 548 14.08 -9.27 29.00
CA VAL A 548 14.22 -9.67 27.58
C VAL A 548 15.64 -10.20 27.28
N ASN A 549 16.66 -9.64 27.92
CA ASN A 549 18.04 -10.08 27.73
C ASN A 549 18.44 -11.26 28.65
N GLY A 550 17.52 -11.78 29.46
CA GLY A 550 17.77 -12.89 30.38
C GLY A 550 18.77 -12.53 31.51
N ILE A 551 18.94 -11.25 31.81
CA ILE A 551 19.86 -10.76 32.83
C ILE A 551 19.16 -10.81 34.18
N LYS A 552 19.78 -11.46 35.17
CA LYS A 552 19.35 -11.43 36.56
C LYS A 552 20.08 -10.31 37.31
N GLY A 553 19.53 -9.08 37.18
CA GLY A 553 20.10 -7.90 37.79
C GLY A 553 19.26 -7.34 38.91
N GLU A 554 19.54 -6.11 39.31
CA GLU A 554 18.88 -5.41 40.40
C GLU A 554 17.36 -5.25 40.21
N TYR A 555 16.95 -5.02 38.96
CA TYR A 555 15.53 -4.85 38.64
C TYR A 555 14.75 -6.17 38.71
N THR A 556 15.35 -7.27 38.28
CA THR A 556 14.79 -8.62 38.44
C THR A 556 14.69 -8.99 39.93
N GLU A 557 15.68 -8.58 40.72
CA GLU A 557 15.68 -8.77 42.20
C GLU A 557 14.53 -8.02 42.88
N LYS A 558 14.23 -6.79 42.43
CA LYS A 558 13.07 -6.03 42.93
C LYS A 558 11.73 -6.73 42.60
N ILE A 559 11.59 -7.34 41.41
CA ILE A 559 10.42 -8.17 41.10
C ILE A 559 10.34 -9.35 42.04
N ASN A 560 11.44 -10.05 42.27
CA ASN A 560 11.49 -11.20 43.20
C ASN A 560 11.05 -10.80 44.61
N GLN A 561 11.58 -9.68 45.16
CA GLN A 561 11.21 -9.15 46.46
C GLN A 561 9.72 -8.81 46.55
N LEU A 562 9.16 -8.19 45.48
CA LEU A 562 7.75 -7.87 45.43
C LEU A 562 6.87 -9.14 45.46
N ILE A 563 7.24 -10.19 44.71
CA ILE A 563 6.52 -11.47 44.72
C ILE A 563 6.67 -12.17 46.05
N GLN A 564 7.87 -12.17 46.62
CA GLN A 564 8.17 -12.76 47.90
C GLN A 564 7.36 -12.13 49.07
N SER A 565 7.09 -10.81 48.99
CA SER A 565 6.32 -10.08 50.01
C SER A 565 4.91 -10.64 50.25
N VAL A 566 4.31 -11.30 49.21
CA VAL A 566 2.95 -11.88 49.30
C VAL A 566 2.93 -13.42 49.40
N ASN A 567 4.08 -14.09 49.18
CA ASN A 567 4.16 -15.56 49.15
C ASN A 567 5.11 -16.16 50.18
N GLY A 568 6.00 -15.38 50.85
CA GLY A 568 7.08 -15.89 51.68
C GLY A 568 8.25 -16.43 50.84
N GLU A 569 8.98 -17.42 51.35
CA GLU A 569 10.12 -18.01 50.63
C GLU A 569 9.68 -18.77 49.39
N LEU A 570 10.27 -18.43 48.26
CA LEU A 570 10.01 -19.04 46.95
C LEU A 570 11.32 -19.45 46.25
N ASP A 571 11.24 -20.54 45.49
CA ASP A 571 12.31 -20.95 44.58
C ASP A 571 12.17 -20.22 43.24
N PHE A 572 12.86 -19.11 43.08
CA PHE A 572 12.82 -18.27 41.88
C PHE A 572 13.43 -18.93 40.64
N SER A 573 14.09 -20.09 40.76
CA SER A 573 14.52 -20.86 39.59
C SER A 573 13.35 -21.46 38.82
N LYS A 574 12.19 -21.56 39.43
CA LYS A 574 10.92 -22.07 38.85
C LYS A 574 10.00 -20.97 38.36
N ILE A 575 10.42 -19.72 38.46
CA ILE A 575 9.64 -18.55 38.02
C ILE A 575 10.26 -17.98 36.77
N THR A 576 9.41 -17.71 35.79
CA THR A 576 9.78 -17.07 34.52
C THR A 576 9.05 -15.75 34.35
N TYR A 577 9.73 -14.78 33.76
CA TYR A 577 9.21 -13.45 33.50
C TYR A 577 9.17 -13.18 32.01
N PHE A 578 8.08 -12.62 31.55
CA PHE A 578 8.00 -12.03 30.20
C PHE A 578 7.16 -10.75 30.23
N VAL A 579 7.34 -9.89 29.26
CA VAL A 579 6.69 -8.59 29.22
C VAL A 579 6.00 -8.39 27.87
N ASN A 580 4.79 -7.85 27.93
CA ASN A 580 4.06 -7.38 26.76
C ASN A 580 4.02 -5.86 26.74
N GLN A 581 4.08 -5.28 25.54
CA GLN A 581 3.94 -3.85 25.34
C GLN A 581 2.45 -3.47 25.37
N VAL A 582 2.14 -2.40 26.08
CA VAL A 582 0.81 -1.80 26.14
C VAL A 582 0.96 -0.34 25.75
N HIS A 583 0.26 0.08 24.71
CA HIS A 583 0.29 1.49 24.27
C HIS A 583 -0.23 2.40 25.37
N VAL A 584 0.44 3.52 25.57
CA VAL A 584 -0.02 4.58 26.48
C VAL A 584 -0.24 5.88 25.71
N ASN A 585 -1.19 6.67 26.18
CA ASN A 585 -1.50 7.94 25.55
C ASN A 585 -0.29 8.87 25.62
N ILE A 586 0.15 9.34 24.46
CA ILE A 586 1.34 10.20 24.32
C ILE A 586 1.22 11.51 25.10
N ASN A 587 0.00 11.98 25.35
CA ASN A 587 -0.25 13.19 26.15
C ASN A 587 0.06 13.00 27.64
N TYR A 588 0.24 11.77 28.10
CA TYR A 588 0.64 11.45 29.48
C TYR A 588 2.14 11.25 29.64
N VAL A 589 2.92 11.40 28.56
CA VAL A 589 4.36 11.13 28.56
C VAL A 589 5.15 12.40 28.20
N ASP A 590 6.03 12.82 29.09
CA ASP A 590 7.01 13.89 28.82
C ASP A 590 8.37 13.26 28.49
N GLY A 591 8.80 13.42 27.24
CA GLY A 591 9.96 12.71 26.72
C GLY A 591 9.76 11.19 26.72
N GLU A 592 10.38 10.48 27.63
CA GLU A 592 10.17 9.05 27.90
C GLU A 592 9.46 8.79 29.24
N THR A 593 9.24 9.81 30.05
CA THR A 593 8.70 9.67 31.41
C THR A 593 7.18 9.70 31.43
N LEU A 594 6.56 8.62 31.91
CA LEU A 594 5.11 8.51 32.09
C LEU A 594 4.64 9.25 33.34
N ASN A 595 3.61 10.08 33.18
CA ASN A 595 2.84 10.55 34.31
C ASN A 595 1.83 9.46 34.73
N ILE A 596 2.18 8.68 35.76
CA ILE A 596 1.38 7.54 36.19
C ILE A 596 0.00 7.97 36.68
N ASP A 597 -0.10 9.13 37.35
CA ASP A 597 -1.38 9.60 37.89
C ASP A 597 -2.38 9.94 36.78
N LEU A 598 -1.91 10.57 35.70
CA LEU A 598 -2.73 10.79 34.51
C LEU A 598 -3.07 9.46 33.80
N ALA A 599 -2.10 8.55 33.68
CA ALA A 599 -2.32 7.25 33.05
C ALA A 599 -3.39 6.42 33.78
N LYS A 600 -3.45 6.51 35.09
CA LYS A 600 -4.48 5.86 35.92
C LYS A 600 -5.89 6.40 35.70
N THR A 601 -6.02 7.60 35.14
CA THR A 601 -7.33 8.17 34.78
C THR A 601 -7.77 7.87 33.36
N ASP A 602 -6.94 7.13 32.58
CA ASP A 602 -7.22 6.82 31.17
C ASP A 602 -8.46 5.91 31.05
N PRO A 603 -9.50 6.35 30.32
CA PRO A 603 -10.69 5.52 30.10
C PRO A 603 -10.44 4.31 29.20
N TYR A 604 -9.39 4.32 28.39
CA TYR A 604 -9.02 3.19 27.51
C TYR A 604 -8.29 2.07 28.27
N HIS A 605 -7.65 2.41 29.41
CA HIS A 605 -6.84 1.51 30.24
C HIS A 605 -7.24 1.57 31.70
N SER A 606 -8.50 1.20 31.99
CA SER A 606 -9.02 1.16 33.36
C SER A 606 -8.20 0.27 34.30
N GLU A 607 -7.48 -0.72 33.74
CA GLU A 607 -6.59 -1.58 34.49
C GLU A 607 -5.39 -0.86 35.10
N PHE A 608 -4.99 0.32 34.60
CA PHE A 608 -3.90 1.09 35.20
C PHE A 608 -4.23 1.57 36.62
N ASN A 609 -5.50 1.83 36.92
CA ASN A 609 -5.93 2.30 38.23
C ASN A 609 -5.67 1.27 39.35
N GLU A 610 -5.83 -0.03 39.04
CA GLU A 610 -5.64 -1.16 39.99
C GLU A 610 -4.24 -1.79 39.88
N SER A 611 -3.30 -1.14 39.21
CA SER A 611 -1.99 -1.69 38.86
C SER A 611 -0.88 -1.18 39.77
N ILE A 612 0.15 -2.02 39.95
CA ILE A 612 1.43 -1.61 40.47
C ILE A 612 2.36 -1.21 39.33
N PHE A 613 3.00 -0.04 39.48
CA PHE A 613 4.05 0.43 38.56
C PHE A 613 5.40 0.33 39.26
N LEU A 614 6.34 -0.40 38.66
CA LEU A 614 7.71 -0.53 39.15
C LEU A 614 8.60 0.46 38.41
N ASN A 615 9.01 1.49 39.14
CA ASN A 615 9.75 2.64 38.65
C ASN A 615 11.26 2.41 38.61
N GLU A 616 11.96 3.25 37.86
CA GLU A 616 13.42 3.35 37.87
C GLU A 616 13.95 3.75 39.28
N LYS A 617 15.26 3.85 39.45
CA LYS A 617 15.91 4.22 40.70
C LYS A 617 15.62 5.66 41.14
N ASP A 618 15.33 6.54 40.18
CA ASP A 618 15.00 7.95 40.42
C ASP A 618 13.48 8.20 40.56
N GLU A 619 12.73 7.12 40.81
CA GLU A 619 11.27 7.12 40.94
C GLU A 619 10.51 7.44 39.65
N SER A 620 11.18 7.66 38.54
CA SER A 620 10.52 7.85 37.21
C SER A 620 10.06 6.51 36.61
N TYR A 621 9.00 6.54 35.80
CA TYR A 621 8.60 5.41 34.98
C TYR A 621 8.94 5.71 33.52
N LEU A 622 9.89 4.98 32.96
CA LEU A 622 10.33 5.18 31.56
C LEU A 622 9.58 4.24 30.62
N CYS A 623 8.92 4.85 29.63
CA CYS A 623 8.23 4.15 28.53
C CYS A 623 9.21 3.67 27.46
N GLY A 624 8.81 2.63 26.73
CA GLY A 624 9.36 2.35 25.42
C GLY A 624 8.83 3.30 24.35
N SER A 625 9.47 3.28 23.19
CA SER A 625 9.02 4.09 22.04
C SER A 625 9.28 3.37 20.73
N GLU A 626 8.32 3.48 19.81
CA GLU A 626 8.44 3.03 18.43
C GLU A 626 7.75 4.04 17.51
N VAL A 627 8.32 4.18 16.29
CA VAL A 627 7.71 5.02 15.26
C VAL A 627 6.72 4.17 14.47
N GLU A 628 5.45 4.53 14.51
CA GLU A 628 4.36 3.78 13.90
C GLU A 628 3.36 4.70 13.19
N LYS A 629 2.49 4.09 12.35
CA LYS A 629 1.34 4.81 11.80
C LYS A 629 0.48 5.36 12.94
N MET A 630 0.08 6.65 12.83
CA MET A 630 -0.84 7.25 13.78
C MET A 630 -2.21 6.57 13.72
N SER A 631 -2.71 6.13 14.87
CA SER A 631 -4.07 5.61 14.98
C SER A 631 -4.62 5.80 16.40
N LYS A 632 -5.95 5.87 16.52
CA LYS A 632 -6.62 5.98 17.82
C LYS A 632 -6.33 4.78 18.72
N SER A 633 -6.23 3.57 18.14
CA SER A 633 -5.92 2.34 18.88
C SER A 633 -4.50 2.30 19.45
N LYS A 634 -3.57 3.06 18.85
CA LYS A 634 -2.17 3.18 19.30
C LYS A 634 -1.93 4.37 20.23
N LEU A 635 -2.95 5.18 20.47
CA LEU A 635 -2.91 6.35 21.39
C LEU A 635 -1.76 7.33 21.08
N ASN A 636 -1.34 7.39 19.80
CA ASN A 636 -0.19 8.18 19.32
C ASN A 636 -0.59 9.31 18.36
N VAL A 637 -1.87 9.66 18.34
CA VAL A 637 -2.41 10.67 17.43
C VAL A 637 -2.13 12.07 17.96
N GLN A 638 -1.69 12.96 17.06
CA GLN A 638 -1.70 14.42 17.25
C GLN A 638 -2.86 15.00 16.44
N THR A 639 -3.79 15.65 17.09
CA THR A 639 -4.96 16.21 16.39
C THR A 639 -4.64 17.58 15.81
N PRO A 640 -5.12 17.90 14.59
CA PRO A 640 -4.97 19.24 14.02
C PRO A 640 -5.57 20.34 14.91
N ASP A 641 -6.71 20.06 15.56
CA ASP A 641 -7.40 21.06 16.41
C ASP A 641 -6.52 21.54 17.57
N GLU A 642 -5.90 20.61 18.31
CA GLU A 642 -4.98 20.94 19.42
C GLU A 642 -3.75 21.74 18.94
N LEU A 643 -3.21 21.36 17.77
CA LEU A 643 -2.05 22.04 17.19
C LEU A 643 -2.42 23.44 16.69
N VAL A 644 -3.57 23.61 16.06
CA VAL A 644 -4.08 24.91 15.58
C VAL A 644 -4.36 25.83 16.75
N GLU A 645 -4.98 25.33 17.82
CA GLU A 645 -5.22 26.12 19.03
C GLU A 645 -3.92 26.63 19.68
N LYS A 646 -2.92 25.76 19.73
CA LYS A 646 -1.64 26.05 20.39
C LYS A 646 -0.68 26.90 19.54
N PHE A 647 -0.60 26.66 18.24
CA PHE A 647 0.42 27.21 17.35
C PHE A 647 -0.14 28.02 16.18
N GLY A 648 -1.43 27.88 15.86
CA GLY A 648 -2.06 28.47 14.69
C GLY A 648 -1.97 27.59 13.44
N ALA A 649 -2.96 27.73 12.56
CA ALA A 649 -3.09 26.91 11.33
C ALA A 649 -1.89 27.08 10.38
N ASP A 650 -1.38 28.29 10.20
CA ASP A 650 -0.24 28.55 9.31
C ASP A 650 1.04 27.86 9.80
N THR A 651 1.23 27.79 11.12
CA THR A 651 2.36 27.06 11.70
C THR A 651 2.27 25.55 11.39
N LEU A 652 1.08 24.96 11.59
CA LEU A 652 0.85 23.55 11.29
C LEU A 652 1.08 23.24 9.80
N ARG A 653 0.47 24.03 8.89
CA ARG A 653 0.62 23.88 7.43
C ARG A 653 2.07 23.90 7.00
N MET A 654 2.80 24.93 7.42
CA MET A 654 4.24 25.05 7.09
C MET A 654 5.08 23.95 7.72
N TYR A 655 4.75 23.50 8.93
CA TYR A 655 5.50 22.48 9.60
C TYR A 655 5.35 21.12 8.93
N GLU A 656 4.15 20.74 8.48
CA GLU A 656 3.94 19.52 7.70
C GLU A 656 4.77 19.49 6.41
N MET A 657 4.85 20.63 5.72
CA MET A 657 5.71 20.77 4.53
C MET A 657 7.20 20.75 4.87
N PHE A 658 7.59 21.25 6.05
CA PHE A 658 8.98 21.37 6.50
C PHE A 658 9.58 20.05 6.99
N LEU A 659 8.78 19.10 7.48
CA LEU A 659 9.24 17.87 8.12
C LEU A 659 10.23 17.05 7.28
N GLY A 660 10.19 17.15 5.95
CA GLY A 660 11.10 16.44 5.05
C GLY A 660 10.57 16.35 3.62
N PRO A 661 11.25 15.61 2.73
CA PRO A 661 10.82 15.41 1.36
C PRO A 661 9.38 14.84 1.30
N LEU A 662 8.58 15.31 0.33
CA LEU A 662 7.14 15.02 0.27
C LEU A 662 6.83 13.52 0.23
N GLU A 663 7.60 12.75 -0.52
CA GLU A 663 7.35 11.33 -0.77
C GLU A 663 7.82 10.40 0.37
N GLN A 664 8.60 10.92 1.33
CA GLN A 664 9.14 10.11 2.41
C GLN A 664 8.22 10.13 3.64
N SER A 665 8.02 8.97 4.25
CA SER A 665 7.41 8.89 5.58
C SER A 665 8.34 9.48 6.64
N LYS A 666 7.78 10.21 7.60
CA LYS A 666 8.53 11.00 8.60
C LYS A 666 7.87 10.92 9.97
N PRO A 667 8.66 10.75 11.04
CA PRO A 667 8.12 10.82 12.38
C PRO A 667 7.72 12.27 12.72
N TRP A 668 6.59 12.42 13.40
CA TRP A 668 6.20 13.70 13.98
C TRP A 668 7.16 14.08 15.12
N ASP A 669 7.65 15.31 15.08
CA ASP A 669 8.45 15.91 16.16
C ASP A 669 7.77 17.17 16.70
N THR A 670 7.20 17.07 17.90
CA THR A 670 6.51 18.19 18.55
C THR A 670 7.46 19.36 18.89
N LYS A 671 8.77 19.13 18.96
CA LYS A 671 9.73 20.20 19.23
C LYS A 671 10.02 21.04 18.00
N GLY A 672 10.04 20.41 16.83
CA GLY A 672 10.36 21.07 15.56
C GLY A 672 9.35 22.13 15.14
N ILE A 673 8.07 21.99 15.50
CA ILE A 673 7.00 22.94 15.16
C ILE A 673 7.28 24.35 15.72
N ASN A 674 7.97 24.45 16.88
CA ASN A 674 8.35 25.73 17.47
C ASN A 674 9.29 26.55 16.57
N GLY A 675 10.12 25.89 15.78
CA GLY A 675 11.00 26.56 14.80
C GLY A 675 10.21 27.35 13.76
N VAL A 676 9.16 26.72 13.21
CA VAL A 676 8.25 27.35 12.23
C VAL A 676 7.42 28.45 12.90
N HIS A 677 6.89 28.23 14.10
CA HIS A 677 6.15 29.24 14.84
C HIS A 677 7.00 30.50 15.10
N ASN A 678 8.25 30.32 15.51
CA ASN A 678 9.18 31.44 15.71
C ASN A 678 9.54 32.15 14.40
N PHE A 679 9.61 31.44 13.29
CA PHE A 679 9.79 32.03 11.96
C PHE A 679 8.61 32.96 11.61
N LEU A 680 7.36 32.53 11.77
CA LEU A 680 6.18 33.36 11.50
C LEU A 680 6.14 34.60 12.40
N ARG A 681 6.56 34.48 13.68
CA ARG A 681 6.71 35.63 14.57
C ARG A 681 7.81 36.59 14.08
N LYS A 682 8.90 36.09 13.51
CA LYS A 682 9.96 36.91 12.91
C LYS A 682 9.47 37.59 11.64
N LEU A 683 8.75 36.88 10.79
CA LEU A 683 8.09 37.46 9.62
C LEU A 683 7.19 38.63 10.00
N TRP A 684 6.31 38.47 10.99
CA TRP A 684 5.46 39.53 11.47
C TRP A 684 6.23 40.80 11.86
N ARG A 685 7.33 40.62 12.60
CA ARG A 685 8.19 41.73 13.05
C ARG A 685 8.87 42.46 11.89
N LEU A 686 9.19 41.79 10.79
CA LEU A 686 9.82 42.39 9.62
C LEU A 686 8.95 43.50 9.01
N PHE A 687 7.61 43.47 9.19
CA PHE A 687 6.67 44.45 8.65
C PHE A 687 6.53 45.68 9.53
N ASN A 688 7.14 45.71 10.71
CA ASN A 688 7.16 46.87 11.61
C ASN A 688 5.77 47.48 11.79
N ILE A 689 4.80 46.67 12.24
CA ILE A 689 3.40 47.09 12.45
C ILE A 689 3.34 48.05 13.65
N ASP A 690 2.73 49.21 13.47
CA ASP A 690 2.53 50.20 14.53
C ASP A 690 1.33 49.89 15.44
N GLU A 691 1.10 50.75 16.44
CA GLU A 691 0.00 50.62 17.39
C GLU A 691 -1.39 50.81 16.74
N TYR A 692 -1.44 51.39 15.54
CA TYR A 692 -2.67 51.55 14.74
C TYR A 692 -2.89 50.36 13.75
N GLY A 693 -1.97 49.41 13.75
CA GLY A 693 -2.07 48.23 12.90
C GLY A 693 -1.62 48.42 11.45
N GLN A 694 -0.86 49.51 11.18
CA GLN A 694 -0.32 49.79 9.84
C GLN A 694 1.14 49.38 9.71
N ALA A 695 1.54 48.88 8.54
CA ALA A 695 2.92 48.55 8.25
C ALA A 695 3.74 49.80 7.88
N HIS A 696 4.84 50.02 8.56
CA HIS A 696 5.79 51.10 8.24
C HIS A 696 6.75 50.69 7.15
N VAL A 697 6.37 50.90 5.89
CA VAL A 697 7.12 50.48 4.71
C VAL A 697 7.54 51.68 3.86
N SER A 698 8.69 51.52 3.19
CA SER A 698 9.23 52.48 2.26
C SER A 698 8.83 52.16 0.81
N ALA A 699 8.47 53.19 0.04
CA ALA A 699 8.24 53.14 -1.39
C ALA A 699 9.50 53.52 -2.21
N GLU A 700 10.62 53.92 -1.54
CA GLU A 700 11.87 54.18 -2.20
C GLU A 700 12.42 52.97 -2.93
N PRO A 701 13.30 53.10 -3.92
CA PRO A 701 13.94 52.00 -4.59
C PRO A 701 14.60 51.02 -3.59
N ALA A 702 14.39 49.73 -3.78
CA ALA A 702 14.97 48.71 -2.91
C ALA A 702 16.50 48.65 -3.03
N SER A 703 17.16 48.32 -1.94
CA SER A 703 18.60 48.13 -1.93
C SER A 703 19.03 46.97 -2.84
N LYS A 704 20.22 47.03 -3.39
CA LYS A 704 20.78 45.93 -4.22
C LYS A 704 20.80 44.61 -3.46
N ASP A 705 21.14 44.62 -2.17
CA ASP A 705 21.21 43.43 -1.34
C ASP A 705 19.83 42.84 -1.11
N SER A 706 18.79 43.65 -0.87
CA SER A 706 17.41 43.18 -0.71
C SER A 706 16.86 42.62 -2.02
N LEU A 707 17.15 43.25 -3.18
CA LEU A 707 16.80 42.72 -4.50
C LEU A 707 17.52 41.37 -4.79
N LYS A 708 18.78 41.26 -4.45
CA LYS A 708 19.57 40.02 -4.59
C LYS A 708 18.93 38.89 -3.74
N THR A 709 18.61 39.16 -2.48
CA THR A 709 17.95 38.23 -1.57
C THR A 709 16.58 37.80 -2.15
N LEU A 710 15.76 38.75 -2.62
CA LEU A 710 14.46 38.47 -3.22
C LEU A 710 14.59 37.58 -4.46
N HIS A 711 15.39 37.98 -5.45
CA HIS A 711 15.49 37.25 -6.72
C HIS A 711 16.13 35.88 -6.56
N ARG A 712 17.08 35.71 -5.64
CA ARG A 712 17.57 34.37 -5.27
C ARG A 712 16.46 33.52 -4.67
N THR A 713 15.62 34.10 -3.83
CA THR A 713 14.45 33.42 -3.24
C THR A 713 13.44 33.05 -4.31
N ILE A 714 13.09 33.95 -5.25
CA ILE A 714 12.17 33.69 -6.36
C ILE A 714 12.66 32.48 -7.18
N LYS A 715 13.94 32.52 -7.61
CA LYS A 715 14.53 31.41 -8.38
C LYS A 715 14.42 30.09 -7.63
N LYS A 716 14.85 30.06 -6.38
CA LYS A 716 14.85 28.85 -5.56
C LYS A 716 13.43 28.33 -5.32
N MET A 717 12.46 29.22 -5.08
CA MET A 717 11.06 28.83 -4.88
C MET A 717 10.46 28.30 -6.17
N THR A 718 10.71 28.90 -7.32
CA THR A 718 10.26 28.35 -8.63
C THR A 718 10.79 26.94 -8.83
N ASP A 719 12.09 26.74 -8.65
CA ASP A 719 12.73 25.43 -8.81
C ASP A 719 12.21 24.38 -7.80
N ASP A 720 11.92 24.79 -6.56
CA ASP A 720 11.44 23.89 -5.51
C ASP A 720 9.97 23.51 -5.72
N LEU A 721 9.12 24.43 -6.17
CA LEU A 721 7.72 24.16 -6.50
C LEU A 721 7.60 23.20 -7.68
N ASP A 722 8.38 23.41 -8.76
CA ASP A 722 8.39 22.52 -9.92
C ASP A 722 8.77 21.06 -9.57
N ARG A 723 9.60 20.90 -8.53
CA ARG A 723 10.05 19.58 -8.03
C ARG A 723 9.31 19.07 -6.81
N PHE A 724 8.30 19.78 -6.33
CA PHE A 724 7.58 19.46 -5.07
C PHE A 724 8.50 19.38 -3.83
N SER A 725 9.62 20.11 -3.84
CA SER A 725 10.57 20.18 -2.72
C SER A 725 10.15 21.22 -1.69
N PHE A 726 8.96 21.07 -1.10
CA PHE A 726 8.35 22.06 -0.22
C PHE A 726 9.17 22.32 1.05
N ASN A 727 9.85 21.30 1.58
CA ASN A 727 10.68 21.42 2.78
C ASN A 727 11.88 22.36 2.57
N THR A 728 12.51 22.31 1.40
CA THR A 728 13.59 23.23 1.05
C THR A 728 13.06 24.65 0.81
N GLY A 729 11.83 24.77 0.26
CA GLY A 729 11.12 26.04 0.14
C GLY A 729 10.91 26.73 1.48
N VAL A 730 10.44 26.01 2.51
CA VAL A 730 10.30 26.57 3.87
C VAL A 730 11.62 27.06 4.44
N SER A 731 12.69 26.25 4.29
CA SER A 731 14.03 26.66 4.71
C SER A 731 14.51 27.92 3.99
N ASN A 732 14.20 28.04 2.70
CA ASN A 732 14.55 29.20 1.90
C ASN A 732 13.83 30.49 2.35
N PHE A 733 12.55 30.38 2.73
CA PHE A 733 11.83 31.50 3.36
C PHE A 733 12.46 31.93 4.68
N MET A 734 12.91 30.97 5.52
CA MET A 734 13.60 31.27 6.76
C MET A 734 14.91 32.06 6.52
N ILE A 735 15.68 31.65 5.52
CA ILE A 735 16.91 32.34 5.11
C ILE A 735 16.58 33.74 4.61
N CYS A 736 15.61 33.89 3.70
CA CYS A 736 15.17 35.16 3.13
C CYS A 736 14.77 36.17 4.22
N VAL A 737 13.87 35.77 5.14
CA VAL A 737 13.42 36.62 6.24
C VAL A 737 14.57 36.99 7.19
N ASN A 738 15.52 36.08 7.44
CA ASN A 738 16.71 36.37 8.22
C ASN A 738 17.57 37.46 7.56
N GLU A 739 17.91 37.31 6.29
CA GLU A 739 18.70 38.25 5.55
C GLU A 739 18.02 39.62 5.42
N LEU A 740 16.71 39.64 5.08
CA LEU A 740 15.96 40.89 5.01
C LEU A 740 15.89 41.60 6.37
N THR A 741 15.82 40.85 7.48
CA THR A 741 15.86 41.39 8.83
C THR A 741 17.22 42.03 9.13
N ASP A 742 18.30 41.33 8.80
CA ASP A 742 19.68 41.83 9.02
C ASP A 742 20.00 43.08 8.18
N GLN A 743 19.42 43.13 6.96
CA GLN A 743 19.46 44.28 6.05
C GLN A 743 18.54 45.42 6.49
N LYS A 744 17.72 45.22 7.55
CA LYS A 744 16.68 46.16 7.99
C LYS A 744 15.76 46.58 6.85
N CYS A 745 15.39 45.63 6.00
CA CYS A 745 14.58 45.86 4.83
C CYS A 745 13.13 46.22 5.26
N ASN A 746 12.66 47.39 4.83
CA ASN A 746 11.30 47.85 4.98
C ASN A 746 10.67 48.26 3.62
N ASN A 747 11.27 47.80 2.53
CA ASN A 747 10.82 48.13 1.17
C ASN A 747 9.52 47.42 0.82
N LYS A 748 8.46 48.24 0.45
CA LYS A 748 7.14 47.72 0.16
C LYS A 748 7.13 46.67 -0.96
N HIS A 749 7.90 46.88 -2.05
CA HIS A 749 7.93 45.97 -3.17
C HIS A 749 8.52 44.61 -2.74
N ILE A 750 9.66 44.62 -2.02
CA ILE A 750 10.29 43.36 -1.55
C ILE A 750 9.33 42.57 -0.66
N LEU A 751 8.68 43.25 0.30
CA LEU A 751 7.75 42.60 1.24
C LEU A 751 6.48 42.11 0.55
N HIS A 752 5.99 42.81 -0.46
CA HIS A 752 4.84 42.43 -1.26
C HIS A 752 5.09 41.13 -2.03
N GLU A 753 6.23 41.05 -2.76
CA GLU A 753 6.62 39.84 -3.51
C GLU A 753 6.86 38.63 -2.58
N LEU A 754 7.46 38.87 -1.39
CA LEU A 754 7.65 37.82 -0.38
C LEU A 754 6.31 37.22 0.08
N LEU A 755 5.29 38.07 0.33
CA LEU A 755 3.97 37.57 0.76
C LEU A 755 3.31 36.72 -0.33
N ILE A 756 3.41 37.12 -1.60
CA ILE A 756 2.84 36.36 -2.71
C ILE A 756 3.44 34.95 -2.74
N MET A 757 4.76 34.83 -2.64
CA MET A 757 5.44 33.52 -2.63
C MET A 757 5.08 32.68 -1.41
N LEU A 758 4.89 33.30 -0.25
CA LEU A 758 4.64 32.61 1.02
C LEU A 758 3.16 32.23 1.22
N SER A 759 2.24 32.96 0.56
CA SER A 759 0.80 32.79 0.78
C SER A 759 0.27 31.36 0.61
N PRO A 760 0.75 30.51 -0.32
CA PRO A 760 0.32 29.11 -0.39
C PRO A 760 0.69 28.26 0.83
N TYR A 761 1.78 28.64 1.51
CA TYR A 761 2.27 27.96 2.73
C TYR A 761 1.57 28.46 3.99
N ALA A 762 1.42 29.77 4.13
CA ALA A 762 0.89 30.46 5.30
C ALA A 762 -0.17 31.50 4.92
N PRO A 763 -1.36 31.07 4.45
CA PRO A 763 -2.35 31.97 3.84
C PRO A 763 -2.89 33.02 4.81
N HIS A 764 -3.09 32.72 6.09
CA HIS A 764 -3.75 33.62 7.02
C HIS A 764 -2.85 34.80 7.41
N ILE A 765 -1.61 34.53 7.80
CA ILE A 765 -0.67 35.60 8.13
C ILE A 765 -0.31 36.46 6.91
N CYS A 766 -0.20 35.82 5.72
CA CYS A 766 0.08 36.56 4.49
C CYS A 766 -1.09 37.47 4.09
N GLU A 767 -2.32 37.03 4.21
CA GLU A 767 -3.51 37.85 3.95
C GLU A 767 -3.59 39.04 4.93
N GLU A 768 -3.37 38.80 6.22
CA GLU A 768 -3.37 39.88 7.22
C GLU A 768 -2.27 40.92 6.94
N LEU A 769 -1.05 40.47 6.63
CA LEU A 769 0.04 41.39 6.28
C LEU A 769 -0.16 42.08 4.93
N TRP A 770 -0.85 41.44 3.98
CA TRP A 770 -1.21 42.00 2.70
C TRP A 770 -2.14 43.22 2.85
N VAL A 771 -3.15 43.08 3.70
CA VAL A 771 -4.05 44.18 4.05
C VAL A 771 -3.32 45.32 4.77
N LYS A 772 -2.39 44.97 5.69
CA LYS A 772 -1.58 45.97 6.42
C LYS A 772 -0.57 46.71 5.50
N LEU A 773 -0.24 46.18 4.36
CA LEU A 773 0.51 46.88 3.30
C LEU A 773 -0.39 47.86 2.49
N GLY A 774 -1.70 47.94 2.78
CA GLY A 774 -2.66 48.79 2.10
C GLY A 774 -3.27 48.17 0.82
N ASN A 775 -3.23 46.86 0.66
CA ASN A 775 -3.91 46.18 -0.44
C ASN A 775 -5.34 45.77 -0.02
N GLU A 776 -6.19 45.48 -1.00
CA GLU A 776 -7.56 45.00 -0.77
C GLU A 776 -7.56 43.55 -0.28
N ALA A 777 -8.41 43.26 0.69
CA ALA A 777 -8.57 41.93 1.24
C ALA A 777 -9.02 40.90 0.17
N GLY A 778 -8.44 39.69 0.22
CA GLY A 778 -8.72 38.58 -0.71
C GLY A 778 -7.97 38.68 -2.04
N THR A 779 -7.30 39.79 -2.33
CA THR A 779 -6.64 39.98 -3.64
C THR A 779 -5.29 39.29 -3.75
N ILE A 780 -4.65 38.88 -2.65
CA ILE A 780 -3.38 38.12 -2.69
C ILE A 780 -3.51 36.80 -3.47
N ASN A 781 -4.69 36.18 -3.41
CA ASN A 781 -4.97 34.92 -4.12
C ASN A 781 -4.96 35.05 -5.66
N PHE A 782 -5.12 36.27 -6.17
CA PHE A 782 -5.12 36.59 -7.58
C PHE A 782 -3.84 37.30 -8.05
N ALA A 783 -2.90 37.53 -7.12
CA ALA A 783 -1.62 38.13 -7.45
C ALA A 783 -0.77 37.18 -8.28
N SER A 784 -0.10 37.70 -9.29
CA SER A 784 0.82 36.92 -10.14
C SER A 784 2.07 36.54 -9.37
N PHE A 785 2.53 35.31 -9.54
CA PHE A 785 3.78 34.86 -8.94
C PHE A 785 4.95 35.73 -9.41
N PRO A 786 5.89 36.11 -8.52
CA PRO A 786 7.01 36.98 -8.85
C PRO A 786 7.88 36.44 -9.97
N LYS A 787 8.30 37.33 -10.87
CA LYS A 787 9.18 36.94 -11.98
C LYS A 787 10.65 37.07 -11.58
N PHE A 788 11.42 36.04 -11.89
CA PHE A 788 12.85 36.04 -11.64
C PHE A 788 13.57 36.95 -12.65
N ASP A 789 14.48 37.80 -12.16
CA ASP A 789 15.41 38.62 -12.96
C ASP A 789 16.84 38.32 -12.54
N GLU A 790 17.60 37.70 -13.45
CA GLU A 790 18.98 37.29 -13.22
C GLU A 790 19.94 38.51 -13.01
N SER A 791 19.60 39.69 -13.53
CA SER A 791 20.43 40.87 -13.41
C SER A 791 20.68 41.27 -11.97
N HIS A 792 19.76 40.96 -11.03
CA HIS A 792 19.91 41.22 -9.60
C HIS A 792 20.86 40.25 -8.86
N LEU A 793 21.24 39.13 -9.49
CA LEU A 793 22.18 38.17 -8.93
C LEU A 793 23.62 38.42 -9.37
N VAL A 794 23.84 39.26 -10.36
CA VAL A 794 25.17 39.57 -10.85
C VAL A 794 25.94 40.38 -9.80
N GLU A 795 26.97 39.78 -9.24
CA GLU A 795 27.87 40.45 -8.32
C GLU A 795 28.76 41.41 -9.09
N ALA A 796 28.66 42.72 -8.79
CA ALA A 796 29.54 43.70 -9.35
C ALA A 796 30.99 43.52 -8.84
N ASN A 797 31.14 43.00 -7.63
CA ASN A 797 32.44 42.76 -7.00
C ASN A 797 32.52 41.34 -6.44
N ILE A 798 33.72 40.78 -6.42
CA ILE A 798 34.08 39.51 -5.79
C ILE A 798 35.07 39.74 -4.70
N ALA A 799 34.86 39.18 -3.51
CA ALA A 799 35.82 39.23 -2.42
C ALA A 799 36.93 38.16 -2.64
N TYR A 800 38.06 38.59 -3.11
CA TYR A 800 39.22 37.70 -3.28
C TYR A 800 39.95 37.52 -1.94
N PRO A 801 40.03 36.29 -1.39
CA PRO A 801 40.96 35.98 -0.32
C PRO A 801 42.38 36.12 -0.85
N VAL A 802 43.21 36.95 -0.24
CA VAL A 802 44.61 37.20 -0.61
C VAL A 802 45.53 36.49 0.38
N SER A 803 46.32 35.56 -0.15
CA SER A 803 47.27 34.76 0.62
C SER A 803 48.69 35.21 0.31
N PHE A 804 49.56 35.20 1.30
CA PHE A 804 51.00 35.39 1.17
C PHE A 804 51.69 34.08 1.55
N ASN A 805 52.46 33.52 0.62
CA ASN A 805 53.10 32.21 0.77
C ASN A 805 52.12 31.12 1.27
N GLY A 806 50.90 31.08 0.71
CA GLY A 806 49.86 30.09 1.03
C GLY A 806 49.05 30.38 2.31
N LYS A 807 49.34 31.42 3.09
CA LYS A 807 48.60 31.82 4.29
C LYS A 807 47.72 33.03 3.99
N MET A 808 46.39 32.88 4.12
CA MET A 808 45.44 33.97 3.91
C MET A 808 45.66 35.07 4.94
N ARG A 809 45.73 36.34 4.47
CA ARG A 809 46.02 37.53 5.29
C ARG A 809 44.94 38.58 5.26
N LEU A 810 44.27 38.75 4.10
CA LEU A 810 43.22 39.75 3.90
C LEU A 810 42.26 39.32 2.83
N LYS A 811 41.12 40.03 2.73
CA LYS A 811 40.16 39.92 1.63
C LYS A 811 40.05 41.26 0.93
N ILE A 812 40.07 41.29 -0.40
CA ILE A 812 39.93 42.49 -1.20
C ILE A 812 38.74 42.31 -2.12
N GLU A 813 37.77 43.22 -2.08
CA GLU A 813 36.67 43.27 -3.02
C GLU A 813 37.10 43.94 -4.31
N LEU A 814 36.99 43.21 -5.42
CA LEU A 814 37.35 43.71 -6.75
C LEU A 814 36.20 43.43 -7.74
N PRO A 815 36.03 44.31 -8.76
CA PRO A 815 34.99 44.10 -9.77
C PRO A 815 35.09 42.72 -10.44
N THR A 816 33.95 42.07 -10.61
CA THR A 816 33.80 40.76 -11.29
C THR A 816 34.33 40.82 -12.73
N ALA A 817 34.25 41.98 -13.38
CA ALA A 817 34.70 42.21 -14.73
C ALA A 817 36.23 42.25 -14.87
N PHE A 818 36.99 42.29 -13.78
CA PHE A 818 38.44 42.37 -13.83
C PHE A 818 39.05 41.09 -14.41
N THR A 819 39.92 41.27 -15.38
CA THR A 819 40.80 40.22 -15.87
C THR A 819 41.76 39.78 -14.77
N PRO A 820 42.35 38.57 -14.83
CA PRO A 820 43.34 38.12 -13.85
C PRO A 820 44.51 39.12 -13.67
N LYS A 821 44.89 39.85 -14.74
CA LYS A 821 45.92 40.85 -14.68
C LYS A 821 45.50 42.11 -13.90
N GLU A 822 44.27 42.58 -14.14
CA GLU A 822 43.70 43.72 -13.39
C GLU A 822 43.49 43.36 -11.91
N VAL A 823 43.09 42.13 -11.60
CA VAL A 823 43.01 41.63 -10.23
C VAL A 823 44.40 41.64 -9.57
N GLU A 824 45.46 41.19 -10.26
CA GLU A 824 46.82 41.23 -9.77
C GLU A 824 47.28 42.68 -9.49
N GLU A 825 47.06 43.59 -10.42
CA GLU A 825 47.41 44.98 -10.31
C GLU A 825 46.69 45.68 -9.14
N ALA A 826 45.38 45.42 -9.00
CA ALA A 826 44.57 45.96 -7.93
C ALA A 826 44.98 45.43 -6.54
N VAL A 827 45.30 44.13 -6.45
CA VAL A 827 45.75 43.51 -5.19
C VAL A 827 47.14 44.04 -4.81
N LEU A 828 48.07 44.16 -5.78
CA LEU A 828 49.42 44.69 -5.50
C LEU A 828 49.38 46.16 -5.14
N SER A 829 48.46 46.96 -5.67
CA SER A 829 48.30 48.37 -5.31
C SER A 829 47.49 48.62 -4.04
N ASN A 830 46.83 47.61 -3.46
CA ASN A 830 46.05 47.77 -2.26
C ASN A 830 46.94 48.05 -1.03
N ALA A 831 46.56 49.10 -0.27
CA ALA A 831 47.39 49.60 0.88
C ALA A 831 47.54 48.53 1.98
N ASP A 832 46.58 47.68 2.22
CA ASP A 832 46.67 46.59 3.22
C ASP A 832 47.49 45.39 2.70
N ALA A 833 47.47 45.11 1.40
CA ALA A 833 48.33 44.09 0.80
C ALA A 833 49.84 44.58 0.81
N GLN A 834 50.08 45.87 0.60
CA GLN A 834 51.39 46.48 0.68
C GLN A 834 52.06 46.32 2.07
N LYS A 835 51.30 46.33 3.14
CA LYS A 835 51.82 46.08 4.52
C LYS A 835 52.47 44.69 4.64
N TYR A 836 51.91 43.69 3.92
CA TYR A 836 52.43 42.30 3.93
C TYR A 836 53.57 42.09 2.92
N LEU A 837 53.67 42.95 1.93
CA LEU A 837 54.78 42.93 0.99
C LEU A 837 56.08 43.44 1.59
N GLU A 838 55.99 44.33 2.61
CA GLU A 838 57.18 44.93 3.32
C GLU A 838 58.25 45.51 2.35
N GLY A 839 57.79 46.09 1.24
CA GLY A 839 58.68 46.63 0.20
C GLY A 839 59.35 45.58 -0.69
N LYS A 840 59.03 44.30 -0.55
CA LYS A 840 59.58 43.20 -1.38
C LYS A 840 58.78 43.06 -2.69
N THR A 841 59.52 42.79 -3.79
CA THR A 841 58.90 42.45 -5.07
C THR A 841 58.47 40.98 -5.05
N PRO A 842 57.15 40.63 -5.34
CA PRO A 842 56.74 39.26 -5.41
C PRO A 842 57.50 38.43 -6.48
N LYS A 843 57.85 37.20 -6.16
CA LYS A 843 58.45 36.29 -7.13
C LYS A 843 57.39 35.81 -8.12
N LYS A 844 56.15 35.67 -7.65
CA LYS A 844 55.02 35.24 -8.46
C LYS A 844 53.71 35.62 -7.78
N VAL A 845 52.75 36.06 -8.58
CA VAL A 845 51.34 36.24 -8.15
C VAL A 845 50.47 35.23 -8.91
N ILE A 846 49.70 34.45 -8.19
CA ILE A 846 48.84 33.43 -8.76
C ILE A 846 47.41 33.91 -8.51
N VAL A 847 46.74 34.33 -9.57
CA VAL A 847 45.31 34.71 -9.55
C VAL A 847 44.49 33.54 -10.08
N VAL A 848 43.58 33.02 -9.25
CA VAL A 848 42.54 32.09 -9.68
C VAL A 848 41.24 32.90 -9.75
N PRO A 849 40.75 33.19 -10.96
CA PRO A 849 39.61 34.08 -11.16
C PRO A 849 38.39 33.62 -10.32
N GLY A 850 37.79 34.55 -9.60
CA GLY A 850 36.64 34.30 -8.75
C GLY A 850 36.88 33.47 -7.49
N LYS A 851 38.16 33.12 -7.17
CA LYS A 851 38.46 32.23 -6.05
C LYS A 851 39.49 32.75 -5.06
N ILE A 852 40.71 33.03 -5.51
CA ILE A 852 41.81 33.37 -4.59
C ILE A 852 42.96 34.07 -5.35
N VAL A 853 43.69 34.93 -4.63
CA VAL A 853 45.00 35.45 -5.05
C VAL A 853 46.05 34.95 -4.07
N ASN A 854 47.12 34.35 -4.58
CA ASN A 854 48.26 33.94 -3.76
C ASN A 854 49.55 34.63 -4.21
N ILE A 855 50.14 35.38 -3.34
CA ILE A 855 51.39 36.13 -3.55
C ILE A 855 52.54 35.31 -2.96
N VAL A 856 53.50 34.97 -3.79
CA VAL A 856 54.73 34.25 -3.38
C VAL A 856 55.89 35.28 -3.27
N LEU A 857 56.45 35.46 -2.08
CA LEU A 857 57.53 36.40 -1.76
C LEU A 857 58.85 35.73 -1.87
#